data_187c701a3851557731523443d3474229
#
_entry.id   187c701a3851557731523443d3474229
#
_cell.length_a   1.000
_cell.length_b   1.000
_cell.length_c   1.000
_cell.angle_alpha   90.00
_cell.angle_beta   90.00
_cell.angle_gamma   90.00
#
_symmetry.space_group_name_H-M   'P 1'
#
loop_
_entity.id
_entity.type
_entity.pdbx_description
1 polymer ?
#
loop_
_entity_poly.entity_id
_entity_poly.type
_entity_poly.pdbx_seq_one_letter_code
_entity_poly.pdbx_strand_id
1 'polypeptide(L)'
;MGRKAKIAACTLNQWALDFKGNLSRILSSIQEAKESGARFRSGPELEICGYSCEDHFYESDTLLHCWEVLVEIIVSPLCQDILVDVGMPVMHKNVTYNCRVIFLNRKILLIRPKMLLCEDGNYRESRWFSPWKKVRLVEDYYLPRMIQAYTGQQVVPFGDAVLSLKDTCIGFEICEELWNPQSSHIPMSLDGVEIIANGSGSYFELRKAYVTVDLVKSATFKAGGCYMFSNLRGCDGQRVYFNGCSCIAVNGHITNRGKQFSLAEVEVVVATIDLEDIRTYRNAIRSRSHLAAESPSFPRINVDFSISEDSDVPCFVPIDWQYLTPEEEIEMGPACWLWDYLRRSGQGGIFLPLSGGVDSSSVACIVFSMCNMIVNAVQSGDETALADVRRIVCDSDYTPSNARDLCNKIFVTCYMGSENSSALTKARANSLASAIGSYHCSISIDIAVTAVLGIFTTATGLIPKYRSQGGHAREELALQNVQARLRMVLAYLFAQLMLWVRQRSGGLLVLGSSNVDEALRGYMTKYDCSSADINPIGGISKADLRSFLKHMSEKYDMPVLLEILAAPPTAELLPLSDGRVTQTDEEDMGMTYSELSVYGRLRKQNFCGPYSMFCKLVHTWKGSCTPQEVAEKVKHFYQYYSINRHKMTVLTPSCHAETYSPDDNRFDHRPFLYLRTWDWQFKAIDEQVQRLSLSDDKKTKVNEDAHEKCPAAKANASCVDTGMGKRKRAIDINKLLTYQNNQEIPHQNSKKMFTGVTNNYDVDTDTD
;
A
#
# COMPACT_ATOMS: atom_id res chain seq x y z
N MET A 1 23.36 -36.70 14.59
CA MET A 1 22.06 -36.07 14.23
C MET A 1 22.33 -34.90 13.33
N GLY A 2 21.57 -34.74 12.24
CA GLY A 2 21.69 -33.63 11.33
C GLY A 2 21.49 -32.29 12.02
N ARG A 3 22.20 -31.26 11.59
CA ARG A 3 22.18 -29.92 12.18
C ARG A 3 21.57 -28.90 11.21
N LYS A 4 21.86 -29.07 9.91
CA LYS A 4 21.52 -28.09 8.90
C LYS A 4 20.17 -28.40 8.28
N ALA A 5 19.22 -27.47 8.42
CA ALA A 5 17.90 -27.57 7.85
C ALA A 5 17.76 -26.61 6.68
N LYS A 6 17.31 -27.11 5.52
CA LYS A 6 16.97 -26.26 4.37
C LYS A 6 15.45 -26.09 4.32
N ILE A 7 15.01 -24.82 4.36
CA ILE A 7 13.62 -24.39 4.48
C ILE A 7 13.28 -23.37 3.41
N ALA A 8 12.01 -23.29 3.01
CA ALA A 8 11.52 -22.45 1.94
C ALA A 8 10.29 -21.66 2.35
N ALA A 9 10.38 -20.33 2.24
CA ALA A 9 9.26 -19.38 2.36
C ALA A 9 8.85 -18.91 0.96
N CYS A 10 7.55 -19.07 0.62
CA CYS A 10 7.08 -18.84 -0.74
C CYS A 10 6.29 -17.54 -0.86
N THR A 11 6.48 -16.85 -1.99
CA THR A 11 5.67 -15.73 -2.45
C THR A 11 4.88 -16.16 -3.66
N LEU A 12 3.56 -15.99 -3.64
CA LEU A 12 2.66 -16.40 -4.72
C LEU A 12 1.76 -15.22 -5.14
N ASN A 13 1.57 -15.07 -6.45
CA ASN A 13 0.61 -14.12 -7.03
C ASN A 13 -0.75 -14.82 -7.21
N GLN A 14 -1.43 -15.07 -6.09
CA GLN A 14 -2.74 -15.73 -6.09
C GLN A 14 -3.84 -14.77 -6.55
N TRP A 15 -4.96 -15.35 -6.98
CA TRP A 15 -6.15 -14.59 -7.36
C TRP A 15 -7.40 -15.20 -6.73
N ALA A 16 -8.24 -14.33 -6.18
CA ALA A 16 -9.49 -14.73 -5.53
C ALA A 16 -10.34 -15.63 -6.44
N LEU A 17 -10.71 -16.80 -5.92
CA LEU A 17 -11.52 -17.83 -6.59
C LEU A 17 -10.88 -18.48 -7.83
N ASP A 18 -9.62 -18.19 -8.17
CA ASP A 18 -8.90 -18.88 -9.24
C ASP A 18 -8.30 -20.20 -8.73
N PHE A 19 -9.14 -21.13 -8.32
CA PHE A 19 -8.72 -22.41 -7.73
C PHE A 19 -7.72 -23.17 -8.60
N LYS A 20 -7.90 -23.16 -9.93
CA LYS A 20 -7.00 -23.84 -10.86
C LYS A 20 -5.64 -23.18 -10.96
N GLY A 21 -5.60 -21.85 -11.14
CA GLY A 21 -4.34 -21.11 -11.21
C GLY A 21 -3.62 -21.11 -9.87
N ASN A 22 -4.35 -20.94 -8.76
CA ASN A 22 -3.78 -21.00 -7.42
C ASN A 22 -3.15 -22.37 -7.14
N LEU A 23 -3.82 -23.47 -7.49
CA LEU A 23 -3.27 -24.84 -7.40
C LEU A 23 -1.97 -24.97 -8.19
N SER A 24 -1.93 -24.49 -9.43
CA SER A 24 -0.74 -24.57 -10.27
C SER A 24 0.45 -23.84 -9.63
N ARG A 25 0.24 -22.62 -9.13
CA ARG A 25 1.29 -21.82 -8.46
C ARG A 25 1.76 -22.47 -7.14
N ILE A 26 0.85 -23.05 -6.37
CA ILE A 26 1.21 -23.80 -5.15
C ILE A 26 2.10 -24.99 -5.52
N LEU A 27 1.71 -25.82 -6.50
CA LEU A 27 2.49 -26.97 -6.92
C LEU A 27 3.87 -26.58 -7.48
N SER A 28 3.95 -25.51 -8.29
CA SER A 28 5.24 -24.98 -8.74
C SER A 28 6.14 -24.56 -7.60
N SER A 29 5.58 -23.87 -6.58
CA SER A 29 6.38 -23.46 -5.42
C SER A 29 6.89 -24.64 -4.58
N ILE A 30 6.11 -25.72 -4.50
CA ILE A 30 6.54 -26.96 -3.81
C ILE A 30 7.62 -27.65 -4.60
N GLN A 31 7.48 -27.71 -5.93
CA GLN A 31 8.50 -28.27 -6.82
C GLN A 31 9.82 -27.52 -6.70
N GLU A 32 9.81 -26.18 -6.84
CA GLU A 32 11.01 -25.35 -6.72
C GLU A 32 11.68 -25.49 -5.34
N ALA A 33 10.88 -25.51 -4.26
CA ALA A 33 11.39 -25.73 -2.92
C ALA A 33 12.10 -27.10 -2.79
N LYS A 34 11.48 -28.15 -3.32
CA LYS A 34 12.03 -29.50 -3.31
C LYS A 34 13.29 -29.65 -4.17
N GLU A 35 13.30 -29.07 -5.38
CA GLU A 35 14.46 -29.05 -6.27
C GLU A 35 15.65 -28.29 -5.64
N SER A 36 15.37 -27.26 -4.84
CA SER A 36 16.37 -26.56 -4.03
C SER A 36 16.85 -27.37 -2.84
N GLY A 37 16.29 -28.55 -2.57
CA GLY A 37 16.60 -29.40 -1.44
C GLY A 37 15.93 -29.00 -0.12
N ALA A 38 14.92 -28.13 -0.15
CA ALA A 38 14.17 -27.78 1.07
C ALA A 38 13.28 -28.95 1.50
N ARG A 39 13.22 -29.21 2.81
CA ARG A 39 12.38 -30.24 3.42
C ARG A 39 11.16 -29.68 4.14
N PHE A 40 11.04 -28.37 4.20
CA PHE A 40 9.85 -27.66 4.69
C PHE A 40 9.54 -26.48 3.77
N ARG A 41 8.32 -26.42 3.26
CA ARG A 41 7.75 -25.32 2.45
C ARG A 41 6.60 -24.69 3.21
N SER A 42 6.69 -23.36 3.44
CA SER A 42 5.58 -22.55 3.95
C SER A 42 5.07 -21.61 2.88
N GLY A 43 3.74 -21.50 2.73
CA GLY A 43 3.07 -20.63 1.79
C GLY A 43 2.36 -19.46 2.44
N PRO A 44 1.83 -18.52 1.63
CA PRO A 44 1.11 -17.35 2.13
C PRO A 44 -0.27 -17.68 2.71
N GLU A 45 -0.90 -16.68 3.32
CA GLU A 45 -2.23 -16.75 3.90
C GLU A 45 -3.30 -16.98 2.83
N LEU A 46 -4.26 -17.88 3.10
CA LEU A 46 -5.40 -18.20 2.23
C LEU A 46 -5.01 -18.50 0.77
N GLU A 47 -3.83 -19.06 0.56
CA GLU A 47 -3.28 -19.24 -0.80
C GLU A 47 -4.08 -20.17 -1.71
N ILE A 48 -4.96 -21.03 -1.15
CA ILE A 48 -5.78 -21.94 -1.94
C ILE A 48 -6.90 -21.19 -2.68
N CYS A 49 -7.65 -20.35 -2.01
CA CYS A 49 -8.75 -19.60 -2.62
C CYS A 49 -8.39 -18.17 -3.03
N GLY A 50 -7.25 -17.65 -2.57
CA GLY A 50 -6.94 -16.21 -2.58
C GLY A 50 -7.45 -15.51 -1.31
N TYR A 51 -6.81 -14.39 -0.97
CA TYR A 51 -7.17 -13.63 0.23
C TYR A 51 -8.44 -12.79 0.05
N SER A 52 -8.62 -12.18 -1.11
CA SER A 52 -9.64 -11.16 -1.39
C SER A 52 -10.96 -11.75 -1.91
N CYS A 53 -11.36 -12.93 -1.44
CA CYS A 53 -12.65 -13.55 -1.80
C CYS A 53 -13.87 -12.78 -1.25
N GLU A 54 -13.68 -11.92 -0.24
CA GLU A 54 -14.73 -11.08 0.34
C GLU A 54 -15.96 -11.90 0.79
N ASP A 55 -17.18 -11.47 0.43
CA ASP A 55 -18.42 -12.17 0.82
C ASP A 55 -18.59 -13.57 0.19
N HIS A 56 -17.74 -13.95 -0.78
CA HIS A 56 -17.68 -15.34 -1.26
C HIS A 56 -17.19 -16.34 -0.19
N PHE A 57 -16.60 -15.89 0.91
CA PHE A 57 -16.34 -16.75 2.05
C PHE A 57 -17.61 -17.30 2.74
N TYR A 58 -18.79 -16.73 2.48
CA TYR A 58 -20.07 -17.27 2.94
C TYR A 58 -20.60 -18.40 2.04
N GLU A 59 -20.06 -18.55 0.85
CA GLU A 59 -20.51 -19.57 -0.10
C GLU A 59 -19.97 -20.94 0.29
N SER A 60 -20.83 -21.94 0.33
CA SER A 60 -20.44 -23.34 0.57
C SER A 60 -19.46 -23.87 -0.48
N ASP A 61 -19.57 -23.35 -1.71
CA ASP A 61 -18.73 -23.75 -2.84
C ASP A 61 -17.28 -23.32 -2.64
N THR A 62 -17.04 -22.15 -2.04
CA THR A 62 -15.67 -21.70 -1.71
C THR A 62 -15.00 -22.67 -0.76
N LEU A 63 -15.70 -23.11 0.29
CA LEU A 63 -15.19 -24.11 1.23
C LEU A 63 -15.00 -25.47 0.56
N LEU A 64 -15.97 -25.92 -0.26
CA LEU A 64 -15.89 -27.19 -0.97
C LEU A 64 -14.67 -27.23 -1.89
N HIS A 65 -14.53 -26.23 -2.75
CA HIS A 65 -13.42 -26.17 -3.71
C HIS A 65 -12.05 -26.02 -3.04
N CYS A 66 -11.96 -25.40 -1.87
CA CYS A 66 -10.74 -25.40 -1.09
C CYS A 66 -10.32 -26.83 -0.67
N TRP A 67 -11.27 -27.65 -0.27
CA TRP A 67 -11.00 -29.07 0.05
C TRP A 67 -10.63 -29.88 -1.19
N GLU A 68 -11.27 -29.66 -2.32
CA GLU A 68 -10.93 -30.32 -3.60
C GLU A 68 -9.49 -29.99 -4.02
N VAL A 69 -9.11 -28.71 -3.99
CA VAL A 69 -7.74 -28.27 -4.28
C VAL A 69 -6.73 -28.88 -3.31
N LEU A 70 -7.07 -28.94 -2.00
CA LEU A 70 -6.20 -29.57 -1.02
C LEU A 70 -6.00 -31.06 -1.31
N VAL A 71 -7.02 -31.77 -1.79
CA VAL A 71 -6.89 -33.18 -2.25
C VAL A 71 -5.86 -33.29 -3.37
N GLU A 72 -5.98 -32.45 -4.41
CA GLU A 72 -5.04 -32.44 -5.54
C GLU A 72 -3.59 -32.18 -5.07
N ILE A 73 -3.40 -31.26 -4.12
CA ILE A 73 -2.08 -30.99 -3.54
C ILE A 73 -1.55 -32.21 -2.78
N ILE A 74 -2.34 -32.78 -1.87
CA ILE A 74 -1.93 -33.90 -1.00
C ILE A 74 -1.58 -35.17 -1.80
N VAL A 75 -2.31 -35.45 -2.88
CA VAL A 75 -2.07 -36.64 -3.71
C VAL A 75 -0.91 -36.46 -4.69
N SER A 76 -0.51 -35.23 -4.96
CA SER A 76 0.57 -34.92 -5.89
C SER A 76 1.89 -35.62 -5.48
N PRO A 77 2.60 -36.25 -6.44
CA PRO A 77 3.94 -36.78 -6.17
C PRO A 77 4.96 -35.74 -5.72
N LEU A 78 4.75 -34.48 -6.10
CA LEU A 78 5.60 -33.35 -5.70
C LEU A 78 5.58 -33.13 -4.19
N CYS A 79 4.46 -33.43 -3.53
CA CYS A 79 4.22 -33.18 -2.10
C CYS A 79 4.63 -34.34 -1.19
N GLN A 80 5.43 -35.31 -1.70
CA GLN A 80 5.98 -36.40 -0.89
C GLN A 80 7.39 -36.06 -0.41
N ASP A 81 7.71 -36.52 0.83
CA ASP A 81 9.01 -36.32 1.49
C ASP A 81 9.40 -34.84 1.72
N ILE A 82 8.40 -33.99 1.81
CA ILE A 82 8.52 -32.57 2.17
C ILE A 82 7.35 -32.21 3.11
N LEU A 83 7.63 -31.53 4.21
CA LEU A 83 6.60 -30.93 5.05
C LEU A 83 6.02 -29.71 4.33
N VAL A 84 4.70 -29.65 4.19
CA VAL A 84 4.00 -28.58 3.48
C VAL A 84 2.98 -27.93 4.40
N ASP A 85 2.92 -26.61 4.33
CA ASP A 85 2.01 -25.75 5.06
C ASP A 85 1.29 -24.84 4.05
N VAL A 86 -0.06 -24.93 4.00
CA VAL A 86 -0.92 -24.15 3.10
C VAL A 86 -2.03 -23.44 3.85
N GLY A 87 -2.46 -22.27 3.33
CA GLY A 87 -3.54 -21.46 3.90
C GLY A 87 -4.88 -21.69 3.20
N MET A 88 -5.96 -21.94 3.97
CA MET A 88 -7.34 -22.06 3.48
C MET A 88 -8.38 -21.79 4.58
N PRO A 89 -9.63 -21.40 4.21
CA PRO A 89 -10.72 -21.35 5.16
C PRO A 89 -11.18 -22.77 5.55
N VAL A 90 -11.47 -22.99 6.85
CA VAL A 90 -11.99 -24.25 7.36
C VAL A 90 -13.17 -23.99 8.30
N MET A 91 -14.28 -24.70 8.09
CA MET A 91 -15.43 -24.65 8.98
C MET A 91 -15.32 -25.76 10.04
N HIS A 92 -15.29 -25.36 11.33
CA HIS A 92 -15.33 -26.30 12.46
C HIS A 92 -16.51 -25.96 13.38
N LYS A 93 -17.41 -26.92 13.64
CA LYS A 93 -18.60 -26.74 14.49
C LYS A 93 -19.45 -25.52 14.06
N ASN A 94 -19.69 -25.36 12.75
CA ASN A 94 -20.41 -24.24 12.13
C ASN A 94 -19.77 -22.87 12.31
N VAL A 95 -18.49 -22.79 12.61
CA VAL A 95 -17.71 -21.55 12.67
C VAL A 95 -16.62 -21.63 11.62
N THR A 96 -16.51 -20.60 10.78
CA THR A 96 -15.46 -20.51 9.76
C THR A 96 -14.22 -19.84 10.33
N TYR A 97 -13.07 -20.46 10.13
CA TYR A 97 -11.76 -20.01 10.57
C TYR A 97 -10.83 -19.86 9.37
N ASN A 98 -9.98 -18.86 9.40
CA ASN A 98 -8.81 -18.77 8.54
C ASN A 98 -7.72 -19.69 9.12
N CYS A 99 -7.25 -20.68 8.36
CA CYS A 99 -6.43 -21.76 8.88
C CYS A 99 -5.16 -22.00 8.07
N ARG A 100 -4.13 -22.50 8.77
CA ARG A 100 -3.02 -23.24 8.16
C ARG A 100 -3.35 -24.72 8.20
N VAL A 101 -3.15 -25.42 7.10
CA VAL A 101 -3.26 -26.88 7.01
C VAL A 101 -1.87 -27.45 6.75
N ILE A 102 -1.35 -28.20 7.70
CA ILE A 102 0.00 -28.75 7.67
C ILE A 102 -0.09 -30.24 7.39
N PHE A 103 0.65 -30.72 6.39
CA PHE A 103 0.62 -32.11 5.99
C PHE A 103 2.00 -32.65 5.55
N LEU A 104 2.14 -33.95 5.61
CA LEU A 104 3.31 -34.70 5.16
C LEU A 104 2.87 -36.06 4.60
N ASN A 105 3.39 -36.46 3.45
CA ASN A 105 3.18 -37.82 2.89
C ASN A 105 1.70 -38.28 2.94
N ARG A 106 0.81 -37.46 2.41
CA ARG A 106 -0.66 -37.66 2.37
C ARG A 106 -1.35 -37.68 3.74
N LYS A 107 -0.70 -37.25 4.81
CA LYS A 107 -1.31 -37.15 6.15
C LYS A 107 -1.39 -35.71 6.58
N ILE A 108 -2.58 -35.26 6.93
CA ILE A 108 -2.79 -33.99 7.61
C ILE A 108 -2.34 -34.16 9.07
N LEU A 109 -1.42 -33.31 9.50
CA LEU A 109 -0.83 -33.36 10.82
C LEU A 109 -1.54 -32.43 11.79
N LEU A 110 -1.90 -31.23 11.32
CA LEU A 110 -2.53 -30.19 12.12
C LEU A 110 -3.31 -29.24 11.21
N ILE A 111 -4.49 -28.82 11.67
CA ILE A 111 -5.21 -27.65 11.16
C ILE A 111 -5.12 -26.57 12.25
N ARG A 112 -4.35 -25.52 11.99
CA ARG A 112 -4.11 -24.42 12.94
C ARG A 112 -4.92 -23.17 12.52
N PRO A 113 -5.99 -22.82 13.28
CA PRO A 113 -6.79 -21.64 13.02
C PRO A 113 -6.10 -20.36 13.52
N LYS A 114 -6.36 -19.24 12.85
CA LYS A 114 -5.87 -17.89 13.19
C LYS A 114 -6.40 -17.48 14.58
N MET A 115 -5.48 -17.01 15.43
CA MET A 115 -5.79 -16.60 16.80
C MET A 115 -6.20 -15.13 16.91
N LEU A 116 -5.61 -14.27 16.06
CA LEU A 116 -5.80 -12.84 16.04
C LEU A 116 -6.13 -12.40 14.61
N LEU A 117 -7.32 -11.83 14.42
CA LEU A 117 -7.80 -11.36 13.12
C LEU A 117 -7.36 -9.92 12.86
N CYS A 118 -7.12 -9.58 11.60
CA CYS A 118 -6.79 -8.23 11.20
C CYS A 118 -8.05 -7.42 10.89
N GLU A 119 -8.19 -6.25 11.52
CA GLU A 119 -9.38 -5.38 11.46
C GLU A 119 -9.03 -3.92 11.18
N ASP A 120 -7.81 -3.62 10.79
CA ASP A 120 -7.36 -2.26 10.50
C ASP A 120 -7.24 -1.99 8.99
N GLY A 121 -7.19 -0.73 8.62
CA GLY A 121 -6.99 -0.32 7.24
C GLY A 121 -8.03 -0.92 6.28
N ASN A 122 -7.57 -1.74 5.35
CA ASN A 122 -8.41 -2.44 4.36
C ASN A 122 -8.86 -3.83 4.80
N TYR A 123 -8.37 -4.34 5.90
CA TYR A 123 -8.74 -5.66 6.41
C TYR A 123 -10.08 -5.64 7.14
N ARG A 124 -10.88 -6.71 6.95
CA ARG A 124 -12.21 -6.92 7.57
C ARG A 124 -12.44 -8.40 7.87
N GLU A 125 -11.44 -9.05 8.45
CA GLU A 125 -11.47 -10.51 8.62
C GLU A 125 -12.58 -11.00 9.53
N SER A 126 -12.96 -10.23 10.55
CA SER A 126 -14.09 -10.59 11.46
C SER A 126 -15.45 -10.60 10.77
N ARG A 127 -15.57 -10.05 9.56
CA ARG A 127 -16.76 -10.17 8.75
C ARG A 127 -17.02 -11.62 8.33
N TRP A 128 -15.96 -12.40 8.09
CA TRP A 128 -16.05 -13.76 7.53
C TRP A 128 -15.55 -14.84 8.48
N PHE A 129 -14.58 -14.52 9.34
CA PHE A 129 -13.87 -15.45 10.20
C PHE A 129 -14.07 -15.15 11.67
N SER A 130 -13.91 -16.18 12.49
CA SER A 130 -13.80 -16.04 13.94
C SER A 130 -12.37 -16.35 14.39
N PRO A 131 -11.83 -15.62 15.40
CA PRO A 131 -10.54 -15.96 15.97
C PRO A 131 -10.65 -17.19 16.85
N TRP A 132 -9.60 -18.05 16.84
CA TRP A 132 -9.51 -19.15 17.77
C TRP A 132 -9.02 -18.66 19.13
N LYS A 133 -9.91 -18.64 20.13
CA LYS A 133 -9.60 -18.12 21.48
C LYS A 133 -9.15 -19.19 22.49
N LYS A 134 -9.12 -20.45 22.08
CA LYS A 134 -8.74 -21.57 22.95
C LYS A 134 -7.23 -21.81 22.88
N VAL A 135 -6.50 -20.98 23.64
CA VAL A 135 -5.03 -21.01 23.68
C VAL A 135 -4.54 -22.37 24.18
N ARG A 136 -3.56 -22.96 23.50
CA ARG A 136 -2.96 -24.29 23.81
C ARG A 136 -3.98 -25.42 23.92
N LEU A 137 -5.06 -25.34 23.13
CA LEU A 137 -6.09 -26.38 23.10
C LEU A 137 -6.27 -26.91 21.68
N VAL A 138 -6.39 -28.22 21.59
CA VAL A 138 -6.65 -28.97 20.36
C VAL A 138 -7.98 -29.69 20.49
N GLU A 139 -8.77 -29.71 19.45
CA GLU A 139 -10.02 -30.46 19.31
C GLU A 139 -9.93 -31.43 18.11
N ASP A 140 -10.78 -32.43 18.13
CA ASP A 140 -10.92 -33.36 17.02
C ASP A 140 -11.70 -32.69 15.87
N TYR A 141 -11.11 -32.69 14.67
CA TYR A 141 -11.73 -32.28 13.45
C TYR A 141 -12.04 -33.47 12.55
N TYR A 142 -13.30 -33.67 12.22
CA TYR A 142 -13.75 -34.74 11.33
C TYR A 142 -13.58 -34.28 9.87
N LEU A 143 -12.64 -34.90 9.17
CA LEU A 143 -12.33 -34.58 7.78
C LEU A 143 -13.51 -34.84 6.84
N PRO A 144 -13.70 -34.03 5.77
CA PRO A 144 -14.65 -34.34 4.70
C PRO A 144 -14.39 -35.70 4.05
N ARG A 145 -15.44 -36.42 3.65
CA ARG A 145 -15.31 -37.78 3.07
C ARG A 145 -14.36 -37.83 1.88
N MET A 146 -14.35 -36.78 1.05
CA MET A 146 -13.47 -36.70 -0.11
C MET A 146 -12.00 -36.86 0.25
N ILE A 147 -11.55 -36.23 1.34
CA ILE A 147 -10.13 -36.28 1.72
C ILE A 147 -9.79 -37.52 2.54
N GLN A 148 -10.77 -38.09 3.27
CA GLN A 148 -10.57 -39.35 4.01
C GLN A 148 -10.15 -40.49 3.08
N ALA A 149 -10.69 -40.54 1.85
CA ALA A 149 -10.38 -41.56 0.85
C ALA A 149 -8.89 -41.61 0.47
N TYR A 150 -8.23 -40.47 0.50
CA TYR A 150 -6.82 -40.30 0.08
C TYR A 150 -5.84 -40.32 1.26
N THR A 151 -6.26 -39.80 2.42
CA THR A 151 -5.40 -39.71 3.62
C THR A 151 -5.52 -40.97 4.50
N GLY A 152 -6.67 -41.66 4.41
CA GLY A 152 -7.01 -42.75 5.35
C GLY A 152 -7.25 -42.24 6.77
N GLN A 153 -7.43 -40.93 6.99
CA GLN A 153 -7.69 -40.33 8.31
C GLN A 153 -9.17 -39.94 8.39
N GLN A 154 -9.81 -40.22 9.53
CA GLN A 154 -11.17 -39.72 9.80
C GLN A 154 -11.15 -38.46 10.62
N VAL A 155 -10.20 -38.35 11.54
CA VAL A 155 -10.05 -37.26 12.50
C VAL A 155 -8.62 -36.75 12.47
N VAL A 156 -8.46 -35.42 12.58
CA VAL A 156 -7.16 -34.75 12.69
C VAL A 156 -7.22 -33.66 13.76
N PRO A 157 -6.07 -33.30 14.37
CA PRO A 157 -5.99 -32.24 15.35
C PRO A 157 -6.37 -30.86 14.73
N PHE A 158 -7.23 -30.10 15.42
CA PHE A 158 -7.61 -28.73 15.08
C PHE A 158 -7.41 -27.84 16.30
N GLY A 159 -6.58 -26.79 16.18
CA GLY A 159 -6.37 -25.86 17.28
C GLY A 159 -4.96 -25.32 17.38
N ASP A 160 -4.63 -24.84 18.60
CA ASP A 160 -3.37 -24.18 18.90
C ASP A 160 -2.35 -25.21 19.45
N ALA A 161 -1.52 -25.73 18.53
CA ALA A 161 -0.50 -26.74 18.80
C ALA A 161 0.76 -26.50 17.96
N VAL A 162 1.83 -27.21 18.28
CA VAL A 162 3.11 -27.17 17.57
C VAL A 162 3.50 -28.57 17.08
N LEU A 163 4.30 -28.64 16.00
CA LEU A 163 4.84 -29.89 15.51
C LEU A 163 6.17 -30.19 16.20
N SER A 164 6.30 -31.38 16.75
CA SER A 164 7.56 -31.94 17.30
C SER A 164 8.13 -32.96 16.32
N LEU A 165 9.13 -32.55 15.55
CA LEU A 165 9.88 -33.41 14.64
C LEU A 165 11.01 -34.14 15.38
N LYS A 166 11.70 -35.06 14.71
CA LYS A 166 12.84 -35.79 15.30
C LYS A 166 14.00 -34.85 15.70
N ASP A 167 14.17 -33.73 15.02
CA ASP A 167 15.33 -32.86 15.09
C ASP A 167 15.01 -31.44 15.55
N THR A 168 13.77 -30.98 15.44
CA THR A 168 13.35 -29.62 15.78
C THR A 168 11.86 -29.52 16.13
N CYS A 169 11.43 -28.36 16.58
CA CYS A 169 10.04 -28.02 16.82
C CYS A 169 9.60 -26.83 15.98
N ILE A 170 8.45 -26.95 15.30
CA ILE A 170 7.91 -25.94 14.39
C ILE A 170 6.58 -25.42 14.92
N GLY A 171 6.43 -24.09 14.96
CA GLY A 171 5.19 -23.40 15.27
C GLY A 171 4.68 -22.60 14.07
N PHE A 172 3.40 -22.24 14.11
CA PHE A 172 2.74 -21.55 13.00
C PHE A 172 2.05 -20.30 13.50
N GLU A 173 2.15 -19.23 12.70
CA GLU A 173 1.43 -17.97 12.85
C GLU A 173 0.72 -17.62 11.55
N ILE A 174 -0.25 -16.72 11.63
CA ILE A 174 -0.95 -16.18 10.45
C ILE A 174 -0.96 -14.66 10.54
N CYS A 175 -0.26 -14.01 9.63
CA CYS A 175 -0.25 -12.57 9.35
C CYS A 175 -0.27 -11.69 10.62
N GLU A 176 -1.45 -11.24 11.07
CA GLU A 176 -1.70 -10.34 12.21
C GLU A 176 -1.03 -10.80 13.52
N GLU A 177 -0.82 -12.09 13.68
CA GLU A 177 -0.20 -12.64 14.88
C GLU A 177 1.25 -12.17 15.09
N LEU A 178 1.92 -11.72 14.03
CA LEU A 178 3.23 -11.06 14.10
C LEU A 178 3.11 -9.59 14.57
N TRP A 179 2.05 -8.90 14.16
CA TRP A 179 1.87 -7.46 14.39
C TRP A 179 1.32 -7.12 15.77
N ASN A 180 0.65 -8.08 16.39
CA ASN A 180 -0.04 -7.88 17.65
C ASN A 180 0.95 -7.86 18.83
N PRO A 181 0.72 -7.03 19.88
CA PRO A 181 1.55 -7.03 21.09
C PRO A 181 1.66 -8.37 21.80
N GLN A 182 0.66 -9.26 21.63
CA GLN A 182 0.64 -10.64 22.16
C GLN A 182 0.94 -11.65 21.06
N SER A 183 2.01 -11.45 20.31
CA SER A 183 2.41 -12.34 19.22
C SER A 183 2.59 -13.79 19.71
N SER A 184 2.03 -14.74 18.94
CA SER A 184 2.02 -16.16 19.29
C SER A 184 3.43 -16.79 19.31
N HIS A 185 4.36 -16.24 18.52
CA HIS A 185 5.76 -16.71 18.50
C HIS A 185 6.48 -16.54 19.84
N ILE A 186 6.10 -15.58 20.67
CA ILE A 186 6.75 -15.35 21.98
C ILE A 186 6.58 -16.57 22.89
N PRO A 187 5.36 -16.98 23.28
CA PRO A 187 5.18 -18.16 24.12
C PRO A 187 5.61 -19.47 23.43
N MET A 188 5.46 -19.60 22.10
CA MET A 188 5.97 -20.79 21.39
C MET A 188 7.49 -20.89 21.48
N SER A 189 8.22 -19.79 21.32
CA SER A 189 9.69 -19.78 21.42
C SER A 189 10.18 -20.07 22.84
N LEU A 190 9.45 -19.62 23.87
CA LEU A 190 9.74 -19.97 25.27
C LEU A 190 9.52 -21.44 25.57
N ASP A 191 8.52 -22.08 24.94
CA ASP A 191 8.28 -23.53 25.04
C ASP A 191 9.17 -24.38 24.11
N GLY A 192 10.22 -23.78 23.52
CA GLY A 192 11.25 -24.50 22.77
C GLY A 192 10.99 -24.64 21.26
N VAL A 193 9.98 -24.00 20.69
CA VAL A 193 9.79 -23.95 19.23
C VAL A 193 10.94 -23.19 18.58
N GLU A 194 11.66 -23.83 17.66
CA GLU A 194 12.87 -23.28 17.03
C GLU A 194 12.59 -22.56 15.71
N ILE A 195 11.55 -22.99 14.98
CA ILE A 195 11.16 -22.45 13.69
C ILE A 195 9.70 -21.97 13.77
N ILE A 196 9.44 -20.74 13.43
CA ILE A 196 8.11 -20.16 13.28
C ILE A 196 7.84 -19.92 11.81
N ALA A 197 6.75 -20.46 11.28
CA ALA A 197 6.28 -20.21 9.93
C ALA A 197 5.04 -19.32 9.98
N ASN A 198 5.09 -18.16 9.30
CA ASN A 198 4.00 -17.21 9.20
C ASN A 198 3.56 -17.08 7.74
N GLY A 199 2.33 -17.51 7.44
CA GLY A 199 1.67 -17.24 6.17
C GLY A 199 0.92 -15.92 6.24
N SER A 200 1.28 -14.98 5.38
CA SER A 200 0.80 -13.60 5.40
C SER A 200 0.08 -13.19 4.12
N GLY A 201 -0.84 -12.22 4.27
CA GLY A 201 -1.47 -11.42 3.22
C GLY A 201 -1.21 -9.93 3.45
N SER A 202 0.06 -9.54 3.59
CA SER A 202 0.45 -8.16 3.89
C SER A 202 0.59 -7.34 2.60
N TYR A 203 -0.20 -6.26 2.47
CA TYR A 203 -0.20 -5.42 1.29
C TYR A 203 0.79 -4.25 1.38
N PHE A 204 1.10 -3.72 0.20
CA PHE A 204 1.98 -2.58 -0.02
C PHE A 204 1.38 -1.27 0.49
N GLU A 205 2.21 -0.51 1.20
CA GLU A 205 2.04 0.91 1.45
C GLU A 205 3.39 1.61 1.31
N LEU A 206 3.38 2.83 0.79
CA LEU A 206 4.59 3.64 0.63
C LEU A 206 5.31 3.80 1.98
N ARG A 207 6.62 3.60 1.97
CA ARG A 207 7.49 3.79 3.15
C ARG A 207 7.21 2.83 4.32
N LYS A 208 6.56 1.67 4.08
CA LYS A 208 6.16 0.74 5.16
C LYS A 208 6.96 -0.57 5.20
N ALA A 209 7.71 -0.89 4.16
CA ALA A 209 8.42 -2.17 4.06
C ALA A 209 9.33 -2.46 5.27
N TYR A 210 9.94 -1.44 5.86
CA TYR A 210 10.81 -1.59 7.03
C TYR A 210 10.07 -2.13 8.26
N VAL A 211 8.78 -1.84 8.43
CA VAL A 211 8.01 -2.28 9.61
C VAL A 211 7.94 -3.80 9.68
N THR A 212 7.61 -4.46 8.56
CA THR A 212 7.57 -5.93 8.49
C THR A 212 8.95 -6.53 8.80
N VAL A 213 10.00 -5.96 8.21
CA VAL A 213 11.39 -6.44 8.41
C VAL A 213 11.81 -6.30 9.87
N ASP A 214 11.51 -5.17 10.51
CA ASP A 214 11.84 -4.94 11.92
C ASP A 214 11.07 -5.86 12.85
N LEU A 215 9.80 -6.16 12.56
CA LEU A 215 9.00 -7.11 13.32
C LEU A 215 9.59 -8.53 13.22
N VAL A 216 9.93 -9.00 12.02
CA VAL A 216 10.54 -10.32 11.79
C VAL A 216 11.91 -10.43 12.47
N LYS A 217 12.75 -9.39 12.37
CA LYS A 217 14.03 -9.33 13.09
C LYS A 217 13.83 -9.35 14.61
N SER A 218 12.87 -8.53 15.12
CA SER A 218 12.56 -8.47 16.54
C SER A 218 12.04 -9.79 17.09
N ALA A 219 11.21 -10.51 16.34
CA ALA A 219 10.68 -11.82 16.72
C ALA A 219 11.80 -12.83 17.00
N THR A 220 12.84 -12.85 16.16
CA THR A 220 13.97 -13.77 16.30
C THR A 220 15.07 -13.24 17.23
N PHE A 221 15.27 -11.92 17.32
CA PHE A 221 16.28 -11.32 18.20
C PHE A 221 15.99 -11.54 19.68
N LYS A 222 14.74 -11.31 20.12
CA LYS A 222 14.38 -11.44 21.54
C LYS A 222 14.33 -12.89 22.00
N ALA A 223 13.66 -13.74 21.22
CA ALA A 223 13.41 -15.12 21.60
C ALA A 223 14.52 -16.09 21.16
N GLY A 224 15.31 -15.74 20.16
CA GLY A 224 16.14 -16.66 19.39
C GLY A 224 15.29 -17.63 18.57
N GLY A 225 15.72 -17.99 17.39
CA GLY A 225 14.99 -18.90 16.52
C GLY A 225 15.07 -18.49 15.07
N CYS A 226 14.39 -19.28 14.24
CA CYS A 226 14.16 -18.97 12.83
C CYS A 226 12.72 -18.50 12.63
N TYR A 227 12.53 -17.47 11.83
CA TYR A 227 11.21 -16.97 11.41
C TYR A 227 11.13 -16.99 9.89
N MET A 228 10.14 -17.71 9.36
CA MET A 228 9.81 -17.80 7.95
C MET A 228 8.58 -16.91 7.70
N PHE A 229 8.74 -15.82 6.99
CA PHE A 229 7.65 -14.94 6.58
C PHE A 229 7.32 -15.20 5.11
N SER A 230 6.18 -15.83 4.85
CA SER A 230 5.68 -16.17 3.51
C SER A 230 4.51 -15.28 3.17
N ASN A 231 4.65 -14.41 2.15
CA ASN A 231 3.65 -13.39 1.86
C ASN A 231 3.07 -13.53 0.44
N LEU A 232 1.83 -13.12 0.27
CA LEU A 232 1.23 -12.94 -1.04
C LEU A 232 1.97 -11.85 -1.84
N ARG A 233 1.86 -11.93 -3.16
CA ARG A 233 2.24 -10.88 -4.11
C ARG A 233 1.09 -10.63 -5.06
N GLY A 234 1.03 -9.43 -5.63
CA GLY A 234 0.12 -9.09 -6.70
C GLY A 234 -1.20 -8.50 -6.26
N CYS A 235 -2.03 -8.19 -7.22
CA CYS A 235 -3.38 -7.71 -7.02
C CYS A 235 -4.35 -8.90 -7.11
N ASP A 236 -4.89 -9.29 -5.98
CA ASP A 236 -5.85 -10.39 -5.84
C ASP A 236 -7.29 -9.93 -6.20
N GLY A 237 -7.42 -9.19 -7.29
CA GLY A 237 -8.71 -8.64 -7.76
C GLY A 237 -9.20 -7.42 -6.99
N GLN A 238 -8.40 -6.87 -6.07
CA GLN A 238 -8.73 -5.73 -5.21
C GLN A 238 -7.88 -4.48 -5.53
N ARG A 239 -8.06 -3.43 -4.75
CA ARG A 239 -7.29 -2.18 -4.83
C ARG A 239 -5.91 -2.28 -4.19
N VAL A 240 -5.72 -3.21 -3.27
CA VAL A 240 -4.45 -3.49 -2.63
C VAL A 240 -3.54 -4.28 -3.57
N TYR A 241 -2.24 -4.07 -3.42
CA TYR A 241 -1.20 -4.90 -4.00
C TYR A 241 -0.44 -5.58 -2.86
N PHE A 242 -0.45 -6.89 -2.79
CA PHE A 242 0.36 -7.63 -1.81
C PHE A 242 1.82 -7.52 -2.20
N ASN A 243 2.67 -7.11 -1.24
CA ASN A 243 4.00 -6.60 -1.57
C ASN A 243 5.11 -7.65 -1.67
N GLY A 244 4.79 -8.95 -1.59
CA GLY A 244 5.83 -9.98 -1.54
C GLY A 244 6.71 -9.84 -0.31
N CYS A 245 8.00 -9.59 -0.48
CA CYS A 245 8.96 -9.43 0.62
C CYS A 245 9.06 -10.65 1.55
N SER A 246 8.73 -11.85 1.06
CA SER A 246 8.96 -13.07 1.86
C SER A 246 10.41 -13.15 2.29
N CYS A 247 10.65 -13.57 3.52
CA CYS A 247 12.01 -13.61 4.05
C CYS A 247 12.17 -14.68 5.13
N ILE A 248 13.43 -15.02 5.39
CA ILE A 248 13.83 -15.91 6.47
C ILE A 248 14.81 -15.17 7.35
N ALA A 249 14.54 -15.15 8.65
CA ALA A 249 15.40 -14.53 9.65
C ALA A 249 15.83 -15.55 10.71
N VAL A 250 17.07 -15.41 11.19
CA VAL A 250 17.63 -16.25 12.27
C VAL A 250 18.31 -15.37 13.30
N ASN A 251 17.93 -15.50 14.57
CA ASN A 251 18.56 -14.81 15.70
C ASN A 251 18.73 -13.29 15.53
N GLY A 252 17.73 -12.63 14.88
CA GLY A 252 17.72 -11.18 14.66
C GLY A 252 18.29 -10.71 13.32
N HIS A 253 18.73 -11.62 12.46
CA HIS A 253 19.33 -11.31 11.17
C HIS A 253 18.53 -11.92 10.02
N ILE A 254 18.34 -11.15 8.95
CA ILE A 254 17.76 -11.67 7.70
C ILE A 254 18.83 -12.52 6.99
N THR A 255 18.49 -13.75 6.65
CA THR A 255 19.38 -14.67 5.95
C THR A 255 19.11 -14.75 4.46
N ASN A 256 17.85 -14.60 4.05
CA ASN A 256 17.45 -14.50 2.65
C ASN A 256 16.12 -13.75 2.52
N ARG A 257 15.89 -13.16 1.34
CA ARG A 257 14.68 -12.38 1.05
C ARG A 257 14.23 -12.50 -0.41
N GLY A 258 12.95 -12.37 -0.64
CA GLY A 258 12.34 -12.14 -1.95
C GLY A 258 12.27 -10.67 -2.34
N LYS A 259 11.78 -10.42 -3.55
CA LYS A 259 11.58 -9.08 -4.10
C LYS A 259 10.27 -8.47 -3.58
N GLN A 260 10.25 -7.15 -3.40
CA GLN A 260 9.02 -6.41 -3.07
C GLN A 260 8.07 -6.36 -4.27
N PHE A 261 8.57 -6.00 -5.44
CA PHE A 261 7.80 -5.92 -6.68
C PHE A 261 8.39 -6.86 -7.73
N SER A 262 7.56 -7.64 -8.38
CA SER A 262 7.94 -8.53 -9.46
C SER A 262 6.70 -8.98 -10.22
N LEU A 263 6.85 -9.31 -11.49
CA LEU A 263 5.77 -9.90 -12.30
C LEU A 263 5.72 -11.42 -12.19
N ALA A 264 6.72 -12.05 -11.56
CA ALA A 264 6.77 -13.49 -11.38
C ALA A 264 5.59 -14.03 -10.56
N GLU A 265 4.96 -15.08 -11.05
CA GLU A 265 3.82 -15.74 -10.39
C GLU A 265 4.22 -16.46 -9.11
N VAL A 266 5.44 -16.99 -9.08
CA VAL A 266 6.02 -17.77 -7.97
C VAL A 266 7.41 -17.25 -7.67
N GLU A 267 7.77 -17.15 -6.40
CA GLU A 267 9.14 -16.91 -5.94
C GLU A 267 9.38 -17.71 -4.66
N VAL A 268 10.44 -18.50 -4.63
CA VAL A 268 10.79 -19.36 -3.51
C VAL A 268 12.06 -18.87 -2.84
N VAL A 269 11.92 -18.40 -1.60
CA VAL A 269 13.03 -17.92 -0.77
C VAL A 269 13.55 -19.07 0.08
N VAL A 270 14.74 -19.57 -0.21
CA VAL A 270 15.34 -20.73 0.46
C VAL A 270 16.48 -20.29 1.37
N ALA A 271 16.56 -20.86 2.55
CA ALA A 271 17.71 -20.72 3.45
C ALA A 271 18.15 -22.06 4.04
N THR A 272 19.45 -22.24 4.17
CA THR A 272 20.05 -23.31 4.98
C THR A 272 20.43 -22.72 6.34
N ILE A 273 19.83 -23.23 7.41
CA ILE A 273 20.04 -22.77 8.78
C ILE A 273 20.70 -23.86 9.62
N ASP A 274 21.50 -23.48 10.63
CA ASP A 274 22.02 -24.42 11.62
C ASP A 274 21.17 -24.38 12.90
N LEU A 275 20.54 -25.47 13.26
CA LEU A 275 19.69 -25.57 14.45
C LEU A 275 20.49 -25.38 15.74
N GLU A 276 21.78 -25.74 15.75
CA GLU A 276 22.64 -25.55 16.92
C GLU A 276 22.99 -24.06 17.15
N ASP A 277 23.01 -23.23 16.10
CA ASP A 277 23.20 -21.78 16.28
C ASP A 277 22.00 -21.16 17.04
N ILE A 278 20.79 -21.65 16.79
CA ILE A 278 19.59 -21.24 17.53
C ILE A 278 19.70 -21.65 19.00
N ARG A 279 20.08 -22.89 19.27
CA ARG A 279 20.22 -23.45 20.63
C ARG A 279 21.30 -22.74 21.43
N THR A 280 22.45 -22.50 20.80
CA THR A 280 23.56 -21.77 21.39
C THR A 280 23.17 -20.32 21.72
N TYR A 281 22.51 -19.63 20.79
CA TYR A 281 22.02 -18.27 21.00
C TYR A 281 21.04 -18.20 22.19
N ARG A 282 20.12 -19.17 22.30
CA ARG A 282 19.16 -19.25 23.41
C ARG A 282 19.83 -19.50 24.76
N ASN A 283 20.80 -20.39 24.81
CA ASN A 283 21.52 -20.73 26.04
C ASN A 283 22.41 -19.60 26.57
N ALA A 284 22.87 -18.72 25.71
CA ALA A 284 23.72 -17.59 26.09
C ALA A 284 22.99 -16.53 26.96
N ILE A 285 21.65 -16.50 26.95
CA ILE A 285 20.85 -15.52 27.68
C ILE A 285 20.10 -16.17 28.83
N ARG A 286 20.65 -16.09 30.05
CA ARG A 286 20.11 -16.77 31.25
C ARG A 286 18.70 -16.31 31.63
N SER A 287 18.39 -15.01 31.54
CA SER A 287 17.05 -14.48 31.86
C SER A 287 15.97 -15.13 31.00
N ARG A 288 16.23 -15.40 29.72
CA ARG A 288 15.32 -16.12 28.85
C ARG A 288 15.13 -17.58 29.27
N SER A 289 16.23 -18.25 29.67
CA SER A 289 16.14 -19.63 30.15
C SER A 289 15.26 -19.73 31.40
N HIS A 290 15.29 -18.74 32.29
CA HIS A 290 14.39 -18.69 33.45
C HIS A 290 12.92 -18.54 33.02
N LEU A 291 12.61 -17.60 32.11
CA LEU A 291 11.26 -17.43 31.56
C LEU A 291 10.76 -18.69 30.85
N ALA A 292 11.64 -19.35 30.09
CA ALA A 292 11.31 -20.58 29.38
C ALA A 292 10.96 -21.73 30.35
N ALA A 293 11.67 -21.85 31.49
CA ALA A 293 11.38 -22.89 32.50
C ALA A 293 10.00 -22.72 33.17
N GLU A 294 9.46 -21.50 33.21
CA GLU A 294 8.16 -21.15 33.78
C GLU A 294 7.02 -21.15 32.74
N SER A 295 7.36 -21.19 31.45
CA SER A 295 6.38 -21.04 30.36
C SER A 295 5.49 -22.28 30.25
N PRO A 296 4.17 -22.12 30.12
CA PRO A 296 3.27 -23.25 29.89
C PRO A 296 3.52 -23.90 28.52
N SER A 297 3.51 -25.23 28.48
CA SER A 297 3.75 -26.01 27.29
C SER A 297 2.58 -26.00 26.32
N PHE A 298 2.89 -26.08 25.03
CA PHE A 298 1.93 -26.31 23.94
C PHE A 298 1.66 -27.80 23.75
N PRO A 299 0.45 -28.20 23.32
CA PRO A 299 0.20 -29.52 22.77
C PRO A 299 1.17 -29.80 21.62
N ARG A 300 1.83 -30.97 21.66
CA ARG A 300 2.83 -31.39 20.66
C ARG A 300 2.27 -32.49 19.79
N ILE A 301 2.26 -32.23 18.48
CA ILE A 301 1.97 -33.25 17.47
C ILE A 301 3.30 -33.86 17.05
N ASN A 302 3.53 -35.11 17.47
CA ASN A 302 4.77 -35.84 17.17
C ASN A 302 4.76 -36.35 15.73
N VAL A 303 5.82 -36.03 14.99
CA VAL A 303 5.97 -36.37 13.57
C VAL A 303 7.28 -37.13 13.36
N ASP A 304 7.18 -38.30 12.79
CA ASP A 304 8.34 -39.14 12.46
C ASP A 304 9.03 -38.68 11.17
N PHE A 305 9.61 -37.46 11.23
CA PHE A 305 10.28 -36.81 10.11
C PHE A 305 11.41 -35.91 10.62
N SER A 306 12.47 -35.76 9.82
CA SER A 306 13.57 -34.82 10.04
C SER A 306 13.63 -33.83 8.89
N ILE A 307 13.80 -32.54 9.20
CA ILE A 307 14.06 -31.52 8.18
C ILE A 307 15.54 -31.17 8.03
N SER A 308 16.36 -31.60 8.97
CA SER A 308 17.81 -31.39 8.91
C SER A 308 18.54 -32.63 8.39
N GLU A 309 19.71 -32.39 7.82
CA GLU A 309 20.63 -33.36 7.27
C GLU A 309 22.05 -33.06 7.74
N ASP A 310 22.89 -34.10 7.85
CA ASP A 310 24.34 -33.92 7.99
C ASP A 310 24.92 -33.63 6.62
N SER A 311 25.08 -32.36 6.31
CA SER A 311 25.53 -31.90 5.00
C SER A 311 26.63 -30.85 5.14
N ASP A 312 27.59 -30.89 4.21
CA ASP A 312 28.67 -29.89 4.10
C ASP A 312 28.21 -28.57 3.45
N VAL A 313 26.91 -28.42 3.14
CA VAL A 313 26.36 -27.20 2.56
C VAL A 313 26.54 -26.04 3.54
N PRO A 314 27.11 -24.90 3.12
CA PRO A 314 27.27 -23.76 4.00
C PRO A 314 25.89 -23.18 4.39
N CYS A 315 25.80 -22.68 5.64
CA CYS A 315 24.65 -21.89 6.05
C CYS A 315 24.61 -20.55 5.32
N PHE A 316 23.42 -20.00 5.13
CA PHE A 316 23.26 -18.66 4.58
C PHE A 316 23.83 -17.61 5.52
N VAL A 317 24.58 -16.64 4.96
CA VAL A 317 25.18 -15.54 5.70
C VAL A 317 24.11 -14.44 5.86
N PRO A 318 24.07 -13.74 7.00
CA PRO A 318 23.18 -12.58 7.17
C PRO A 318 23.36 -11.53 6.07
N ILE A 319 22.24 -10.98 5.60
CA ILE A 319 22.20 -9.92 4.60
C ILE A 319 21.59 -8.64 5.17
N ASP A 320 22.03 -7.49 4.67
CA ASP A 320 21.39 -6.22 4.94
C ASP A 320 20.23 -5.98 4.00
N TRP A 321 19.07 -5.58 4.55
CA TRP A 321 17.93 -5.28 3.75
C TRP A 321 18.08 -3.92 3.06
N GLN A 322 18.03 -3.93 1.73
CA GLN A 322 18.01 -2.70 0.92
C GLN A 322 16.55 -2.30 0.69
N TYR A 323 16.15 -1.14 1.22
CA TYR A 323 14.82 -0.59 1.00
C TYR A 323 14.78 0.22 -0.29
N LEU A 324 13.66 0.17 -0.98
CA LEU A 324 13.40 1.03 -2.12
C LEU A 324 13.12 2.46 -1.65
N THR A 325 13.45 3.44 -2.48
CA THR A 325 13.02 4.82 -2.26
C THR A 325 11.51 4.96 -2.54
N PRO A 326 10.83 5.97 -1.98
CA PRO A 326 9.41 6.19 -2.29
C PRO A 326 9.13 6.36 -3.78
N GLU A 327 10.05 6.97 -4.52
CA GLU A 327 9.95 7.16 -5.97
C GLU A 327 10.03 5.81 -6.72
N GLU A 328 10.90 4.91 -6.29
CA GLU A 328 10.99 3.55 -6.83
C GLU A 328 9.77 2.71 -6.47
N GLU A 329 9.22 2.88 -5.25
CA GLU A 329 7.97 2.22 -4.85
C GLU A 329 6.79 2.70 -5.70
N ILE A 330 6.70 3.99 -6.04
CA ILE A 330 5.67 4.55 -6.93
C ILE A 330 5.88 4.08 -8.37
N GLU A 331 7.13 3.95 -8.82
CA GLU A 331 7.45 3.43 -10.14
C GLU A 331 6.96 2.00 -10.33
N MET A 332 7.21 1.12 -9.35
CA MET A 332 7.01 -0.32 -9.51
C MET A 332 5.68 -0.83 -8.94
N GLY A 333 5.23 -0.33 -7.80
CA GLY A 333 4.02 -0.83 -7.14
C GLY A 333 2.76 -0.68 -7.99
N PRO A 334 2.35 0.55 -8.36
CA PRO A 334 1.21 0.76 -9.26
C PRO A 334 1.39 0.14 -10.64
N ALA A 335 2.64 0.00 -11.15
CA ALA A 335 2.91 -0.67 -12.41
C ALA A 335 2.62 -2.18 -12.35
N CYS A 336 3.03 -2.87 -11.30
CA CYS A 336 2.67 -4.26 -11.05
C CYS A 336 1.17 -4.45 -10.88
N TRP A 337 0.52 -3.55 -10.13
CA TRP A 337 -0.93 -3.58 -9.93
C TRP A 337 -1.70 -3.41 -11.25
N LEU A 338 -1.28 -2.46 -12.12
CA LEU A 338 -1.87 -2.28 -13.46
C LEU A 338 -1.68 -3.50 -14.35
N TRP A 339 -0.50 -4.13 -14.30
CA TRP A 339 -0.25 -5.36 -15.07
C TRP A 339 -1.19 -6.49 -14.68
N ASP A 340 -1.36 -6.72 -13.37
CA ASP A 340 -2.28 -7.74 -12.88
C ASP A 340 -3.73 -7.46 -13.29
N TYR A 341 -4.16 -6.19 -13.30
CA TYR A 341 -5.47 -5.80 -13.80
C TYR A 341 -5.60 -6.03 -15.31
N LEU A 342 -4.64 -5.54 -16.09
CA LEU A 342 -4.69 -5.63 -17.55
C LEU A 342 -4.75 -7.08 -18.03
N ARG A 343 -3.83 -7.92 -17.55
CA ARG A 343 -3.75 -9.33 -17.97
C ARG A 343 -4.96 -10.17 -17.56
N ARG A 344 -5.65 -9.77 -16.49
CA ARG A 344 -6.83 -10.49 -15.96
C ARG A 344 -8.17 -9.92 -16.41
N SER A 345 -8.21 -8.67 -16.90
CA SER A 345 -9.44 -7.99 -17.34
C SER A 345 -9.95 -8.44 -18.71
N GLY A 346 -9.15 -9.12 -19.50
CA GLY A 346 -9.48 -9.46 -20.89
C GLY A 346 -9.40 -8.28 -21.86
N GLN A 347 -8.95 -7.11 -21.43
CA GLN A 347 -8.79 -5.93 -22.29
C GLN A 347 -7.50 -5.99 -23.12
N GLY A 348 -7.50 -5.32 -24.28
CA GLY A 348 -6.40 -5.32 -25.22
C GLY A 348 -5.38 -4.20 -25.00
N GLY A 349 -5.46 -3.46 -23.90
CA GLY A 349 -4.56 -2.36 -23.57
C GLY A 349 -5.20 -1.28 -22.70
N ILE A 350 -4.60 -0.09 -22.71
CA ILE A 350 -4.89 1.02 -21.81
C ILE A 350 -5.15 2.29 -22.62
N PHE A 351 -6.12 3.10 -22.18
CA PHE A 351 -6.40 4.44 -22.68
C PHE A 351 -6.20 5.47 -21.58
N LEU A 352 -5.51 6.57 -21.87
CA LEU A 352 -5.28 7.68 -20.94
C LEU A 352 -5.57 9.03 -21.59
N PRO A 353 -6.51 9.83 -21.04
CA PRO A 353 -6.57 11.26 -21.32
C PRO A 353 -5.29 11.94 -20.80
N LEU A 354 -4.42 12.38 -21.72
CA LEU A 354 -3.10 12.96 -21.39
C LEU A 354 -3.15 14.47 -21.54
N SER A 355 -3.29 15.17 -20.41
CA SER A 355 -3.40 16.65 -20.40
C SER A 355 -2.06 17.38 -20.52
N GLY A 356 -0.93 16.71 -20.23
CA GLY A 356 0.38 17.35 -20.10
C GLY A 356 0.63 18.04 -18.75
N GLY A 357 -0.21 17.76 -17.74
CA GLY A 357 -0.02 18.09 -16.32
C GLY A 357 0.64 16.97 -15.53
N VAL A 358 1.02 17.26 -14.28
CA VAL A 358 1.77 16.33 -13.39
C VAL A 358 1.06 14.98 -13.25
N ASP A 359 -0.25 14.98 -12.98
CA ASP A 359 -0.99 13.76 -12.64
C ASP A 359 -1.11 12.79 -13.82
N SER A 360 -1.61 13.27 -14.96
CA SER A 360 -1.73 12.46 -16.18
C SER A 360 -0.36 12.00 -16.68
N SER A 361 0.69 12.81 -16.51
CA SER A 361 2.07 12.45 -16.85
C SER A 361 2.63 11.37 -15.90
N SER A 362 2.29 11.42 -14.62
CA SER A 362 2.65 10.37 -13.66
C SER A 362 2.00 9.03 -14.02
N VAL A 363 0.71 9.03 -14.38
CA VAL A 363 0.03 7.82 -14.88
C VAL A 363 0.71 7.28 -16.14
N ALA A 364 1.07 8.16 -17.10
CA ALA A 364 1.77 7.76 -18.31
C ALA A 364 3.14 7.14 -18.02
N CYS A 365 3.89 7.68 -17.07
CA CYS A 365 5.17 7.13 -16.63
C CYS A 365 5.02 5.77 -15.91
N ILE A 366 3.96 5.58 -15.10
CA ILE A 366 3.67 4.28 -14.47
C ILE A 366 3.36 3.22 -15.53
N VAL A 367 2.58 3.54 -16.58
CA VAL A 367 2.33 2.60 -17.68
C VAL A 367 3.61 2.29 -18.45
N PHE A 368 4.48 3.29 -18.67
CA PHE A 368 5.79 3.06 -19.27
C PHE A 368 6.66 2.14 -18.41
N SER A 369 6.70 2.33 -17.08
CA SER A 369 7.39 1.44 -16.15
C SER A 369 6.82 0.03 -16.18
N MET A 370 5.49 -0.14 -16.23
CA MET A 370 4.84 -1.44 -16.43
C MET A 370 5.38 -2.13 -17.72
N CYS A 371 5.39 -1.43 -18.84
CA CYS A 371 5.92 -1.97 -20.09
C CYS A 371 7.40 -2.35 -19.98
N ASN A 372 8.20 -1.55 -19.29
CA ASN A 372 9.61 -1.84 -19.06
C ASN A 372 9.81 -3.09 -18.19
N MET A 373 9.04 -3.24 -17.13
CA MET A 373 9.08 -4.44 -16.28
C MET A 373 8.68 -5.70 -17.07
N ILE A 374 7.65 -5.61 -17.91
CA ILE A 374 7.19 -6.73 -18.75
C ILE A 374 8.30 -7.13 -19.74
N VAL A 375 8.91 -6.17 -20.43
CA VAL A 375 10.00 -6.44 -21.38
C VAL A 375 11.17 -7.12 -20.66
N ASN A 376 11.56 -6.63 -19.49
CA ASN A 376 12.63 -7.23 -18.69
C ASN A 376 12.28 -8.66 -18.24
N ALA A 377 11.04 -8.94 -17.86
CA ALA A 377 10.57 -10.27 -17.49
C ALA A 377 10.65 -11.23 -18.71
N VAL A 378 10.14 -10.81 -19.86
CA VAL A 378 10.20 -11.59 -21.10
C VAL A 378 11.65 -11.87 -21.53
N GLN A 379 12.53 -10.87 -21.48
CA GLN A 379 13.96 -11.04 -21.78
C GLN A 379 14.69 -11.97 -20.79
N SER A 380 14.17 -12.05 -19.56
CA SER A 380 14.68 -12.98 -18.54
C SER A 380 14.09 -14.39 -18.66
N GLY A 381 13.24 -14.65 -19.65
CA GLY A 381 12.67 -15.97 -19.93
C GLY A 381 11.32 -16.25 -19.24
N ASP A 382 10.59 -15.22 -18.80
CA ASP A 382 9.25 -15.37 -18.24
C ASP A 382 8.22 -15.67 -19.35
N GLU A 383 7.96 -16.96 -19.57
CA GLU A 383 7.01 -17.46 -20.58
C GLU A 383 5.55 -17.06 -20.26
N THR A 384 5.21 -16.90 -18.97
CA THR A 384 3.87 -16.48 -18.56
C THR A 384 3.62 -15.03 -18.97
N ALA A 385 4.56 -14.15 -18.68
CA ALA A 385 4.50 -12.76 -19.10
C ALA A 385 4.43 -12.63 -20.63
N LEU A 386 5.23 -13.44 -21.38
CA LEU A 386 5.20 -13.46 -22.84
C LEU A 386 3.85 -13.94 -23.39
N ALA A 387 3.28 -14.99 -22.82
CA ALA A 387 1.98 -15.52 -23.22
C ALA A 387 0.86 -14.48 -23.00
N ASP A 388 0.88 -13.79 -21.86
CA ASP A 388 -0.06 -12.70 -21.56
C ASP A 388 0.08 -11.51 -22.52
N VAL A 389 1.31 -11.10 -22.83
CA VAL A 389 1.57 -10.04 -23.82
C VAL A 389 1.00 -10.41 -25.20
N ARG A 390 1.26 -11.63 -25.68
CA ARG A 390 0.76 -12.14 -26.97
C ARG A 390 -0.77 -12.15 -27.01
N ARG A 391 -1.41 -12.57 -25.92
CA ARG A 391 -2.86 -12.57 -25.80
C ARG A 391 -3.41 -11.13 -25.81
N ILE A 392 -2.82 -10.20 -25.05
CA ILE A 392 -3.24 -8.79 -24.97
C ILE A 392 -3.06 -8.10 -26.33
N VAL A 393 -1.93 -8.33 -26.99
CA VAL A 393 -1.63 -7.74 -28.31
C VAL A 393 -2.44 -8.42 -29.44
N CYS A 394 -3.02 -9.61 -29.21
CA CYS A 394 -3.68 -10.46 -30.19
C CYS A 394 -2.74 -10.87 -31.32
N ASP A 395 -1.47 -11.21 -31.01
CA ASP A 395 -0.45 -11.61 -31.98
C ASP A 395 0.43 -12.70 -31.34
N SER A 396 0.30 -13.95 -31.83
CA SER A 396 1.01 -15.13 -31.29
C SER A 396 2.51 -15.09 -31.48
N ASP A 397 2.99 -14.35 -32.46
CA ASP A 397 4.41 -14.30 -32.85
C ASP A 397 5.11 -13.07 -32.26
N TYR A 398 4.33 -12.16 -31.63
CA TYR A 398 4.87 -10.95 -31.08
C TYR A 398 5.77 -11.21 -29.87
N THR A 399 6.92 -10.56 -29.87
CA THR A 399 7.82 -10.47 -28.74
C THR A 399 8.27 -9.02 -28.60
N PRO A 400 8.02 -8.36 -27.45
CA PRO A 400 8.34 -6.96 -27.31
C PRO A 400 9.86 -6.73 -27.33
N SER A 401 10.33 -5.82 -28.17
CA SER A 401 11.75 -5.48 -28.31
C SER A 401 12.26 -4.54 -27.20
N ASN A 402 11.41 -3.61 -26.80
CA ASN A 402 11.68 -2.64 -25.75
C ASN A 402 10.35 -2.05 -25.22
N ALA A 403 10.43 -1.24 -24.14
CA ALA A 403 9.25 -0.66 -23.49
C ALA A 403 8.43 0.25 -24.43
N ARG A 404 9.07 1.03 -25.32
CA ARG A 404 8.40 1.93 -26.26
C ARG A 404 7.62 1.14 -27.33
N ASP A 405 8.19 0.04 -27.81
CA ASP A 405 7.50 -0.86 -28.74
C ASP A 405 6.21 -1.42 -28.09
N LEU A 406 6.32 -1.95 -26.87
CA LEU A 406 5.16 -2.46 -26.16
C LEU A 406 4.14 -1.34 -25.85
N CYS A 407 4.58 -0.15 -25.41
CA CYS A 407 3.71 1.01 -25.22
C CYS A 407 2.94 1.35 -26.50
N ASN A 408 3.60 1.32 -27.66
CA ASN A 408 2.91 1.57 -28.92
C ASN A 408 1.78 0.58 -29.20
N LYS A 409 1.97 -0.68 -28.82
CA LYS A 409 0.96 -1.73 -29.02
C LYS A 409 -0.24 -1.63 -28.08
N ILE A 410 0.00 -1.39 -26.78
CA ILE A 410 -1.04 -1.54 -25.75
C ILE A 410 -1.45 -0.24 -25.07
N PHE A 411 -0.76 0.88 -25.31
CA PHE A 411 -1.02 2.15 -24.64
C PHE A 411 -1.42 3.25 -25.62
N VAL A 412 -2.67 3.71 -25.52
CA VAL A 412 -3.24 4.83 -26.30
C VAL A 412 -3.37 6.03 -25.37
N THR A 413 -2.80 7.15 -25.78
CA THR A 413 -2.93 8.45 -25.08
C THR A 413 -3.68 9.44 -25.95
N CYS A 414 -4.47 10.32 -25.36
CA CYS A 414 -5.23 11.32 -26.10
C CYS A 414 -5.18 12.69 -25.41
N TYR A 415 -4.67 13.70 -26.11
CA TYR A 415 -4.84 15.09 -25.70
C TYR A 415 -6.21 15.61 -26.18
N MET A 416 -7.03 16.09 -25.25
CA MET A 416 -8.40 16.57 -25.51
C MET A 416 -8.52 18.05 -25.17
N GLY A 417 -8.02 18.90 -26.08
CA GLY A 417 -8.02 20.36 -25.91
C GLY A 417 -9.36 21.00 -26.24
N SER A 418 -9.58 22.19 -25.71
CA SER A 418 -10.66 23.12 -26.06
C SER A 418 -10.06 24.49 -26.40
N GLU A 419 -10.89 25.47 -26.78
CA GLU A 419 -10.50 26.87 -26.95
C GLU A 419 -9.82 27.46 -25.70
N ASN A 420 -10.09 26.89 -24.53
CA ASN A 420 -9.52 27.29 -23.23
C ASN A 420 -8.18 26.60 -22.91
N SER A 421 -7.68 25.75 -23.80
CA SER A 421 -6.45 24.99 -23.58
C SER A 421 -5.24 25.67 -24.19
N SER A 422 -4.09 25.64 -23.49
CA SER A 422 -2.87 26.28 -23.96
C SER A 422 -2.10 25.44 -24.99
N ALA A 423 -1.40 26.08 -25.90
CA ALA A 423 -0.50 25.40 -26.84
C ALA A 423 0.66 24.70 -26.14
N LEU A 424 1.07 25.19 -24.97
CA LEU A 424 2.17 24.59 -24.17
C LEU A 424 1.79 23.27 -23.56
N THR A 425 0.57 23.11 -22.99
CA THR A 425 0.11 21.83 -22.46
C THR A 425 0.00 20.78 -23.55
N LYS A 426 -0.52 21.17 -24.74
CA LYS A 426 -0.55 20.30 -25.91
C LYS A 426 0.85 19.83 -26.33
N ALA A 427 1.81 20.76 -26.38
CA ALA A 427 3.20 20.44 -26.75
C ALA A 427 3.83 19.47 -25.75
N ARG A 428 3.66 19.69 -24.44
CA ARG A 428 4.14 18.79 -23.39
C ARG A 428 3.52 17.39 -23.47
N ALA A 429 2.20 17.30 -23.69
CA ALA A 429 1.52 16.01 -23.86
C ALA A 429 2.07 15.25 -25.08
N ASN A 430 2.24 15.91 -26.23
CA ASN A 430 2.81 15.30 -27.43
C ASN A 430 4.26 14.85 -27.22
N SER A 431 5.09 15.67 -26.59
CA SER A 431 6.49 15.36 -26.32
C SER A 431 6.63 14.17 -25.37
N LEU A 432 5.81 14.11 -24.30
CA LEU A 432 5.82 12.97 -23.39
C LEU A 432 5.34 11.68 -24.08
N ALA A 433 4.25 11.76 -24.84
CA ALA A 433 3.72 10.61 -25.60
C ALA A 433 4.77 10.05 -26.57
N SER A 434 5.55 10.91 -27.24
CA SER A 434 6.65 10.52 -28.10
C SER A 434 7.82 9.91 -27.32
N ALA A 435 8.16 10.44 -26.15
CA ALA A 435 9.24 9.94 -25.29
C ALA A 435 8.97 8.54 -24.78
N ILE A 436 7.73 8.24 -24.39
CA ILE A 436 7.33 6.90 -23.92
C ILE A 436 6.91 5.95 -25.02
N GLY A 437 6.69 6.44 -26.25
CA GLY A 437 6.32 5.63 -27.40
C GLY A 437 4.84 5.24 -27.47
N SER A 438 3.93 5.90 -26.74
CA SER A 438 2.49 5.59 -26.79
C SER A 438 1.88 5.91 -28.15
N TYR A 439 0.77 5.21 -28.50
CA TYR A 439 -0.04 5.63 -29.66
C TYR A 439 -0.84 6.87 -29.28
N HIS A 440 -0.44 8.03 -29.82
CA HIS A 440 -0.99 9.33 -29.39
C HIS A 440 -1.95 9.94 -30.38
N CYS A 441 -3.06 10.49 -29.86
CA CYS A 441 -4.03 11.30 -30.60
C CYS A 441 -4.16 12.68 -29.96
N SER A 442 -4.45 13.70 -30.77
CA SER A 442 -4.81 15.05 -30.31
C SER A 442 -6.12 15.49 -30.97
N ILE A 443 -7.12 15.80 -30.16
CA ILE A 443 -8.45 16.21 -30.63
C ILE A 443 -8.87 17.55 -30.00
N SER A 444 -9.78 18.28 -30.67
CA SER A 444 -10.54 19.40 -30.08
C SER A 444 -11.93 18.88 -29.67
N ILE A 445 -12.35 19.24 -28.44
CA ILE A 445 -13.67 18.92 -27.92
C ILE A 445 -14.73 20.01 -28.22
N ASP A 446 -14.34 21.11 -28.84
CA ASP A 446 -15.21 22.29 -29.02
C ASP A 446 -16.47 21.99 -29.82
N ILE A 447 -16.40 21.10 -30.80
CA ILE A 447 -17.58 20.67 -31.57
C ILE A 447 -18.63 20.02 -30.64
N ALA A 448 -18.18 19.13 -29.72
CA ALA A 448 -19.07 18.49 -28.78
C ALA A 448 -19.62 19.44 -27.72
N VAL A 449 -18.79 20.38 -27.23
CA VAL A 449 -19.22 21.43 -26.29
C VAL A 449 -20.28 22.31 -26.94
N THR A 450 -20.05 22.79 -28.14
CA THR A 450 -20.98 23.63 -28.90
C THR A 450 -22.31 22.91 -29.15
N ALA A 451 -22.27 21.64 -29.51
CA ALA A 451 -23.49 20.85 -29.74
C ALA A 451 -24.34 20.72 -28.46
N VAL A 452 -23.70 20.39 -27.30
CA VAL A 452 -24.41 20.29 -26.01
C VAL A 452 -25.00 21.60 -25.55
N LEU A 453 -24.27 22.71 -25.69
CA LEU A 453 -24.76 24.04 -25.37
C LEU A 453 -25.86 24.49 -26.33
N GLY A 454 -25.79 24.10 -27.60
CA GLY A 454 -26.85 24.33 -28.59
C GLY A 454 -28.17 23.65 -28.22
N ILE A 455 -28.14 22.44 -27.71
CA ILE A 455 -29.32 21.72 -27.18
C ILE A 455 -29.94 22.51 -26.02
N PHE A 456 -29.12 22.97 -25.06
CA PHE A 456 -29.59 23.76 -23.92
C PHE A 456 -30.24 25.07 -24.39
N THR A 457 -29.55 25.79 -25.29
CA THR A 457 -30.02 27.07 -25.86
C THR A 457 -31.35 26.89 -26.60
N THR A 458 -31.48 25.84 -27.42
CA THR A 458 -32.72 25.51 -28.13
C THR A 458 -33.90 25.23 -27.20
N ALA A 459 -33.60 24.53 -26.09
CA ALA A 459 -34.62 24.16 -25.11
C ALA A 459 -35.08 25.33 -24.22
N THR A 460 -34.20 26.28 -23.91
CA THR A 460 -34.44 27.29 -22.89
C THR A 460 -34.47 28.71 -23.41
N GLY A 461 -33.94 28.98 -24.62
CA GLY A 461 -33.72 30.32 -25.16
C GLY A 461 -32.55 31.10 -24.51
N LEU A 462 -31.78 30.45 -23.58
CA LEU A 462 -30.71 31.13 -22.84
C LEU A 462 -29.34 30.58 -23.26
N ILE A 463 -28.35 31.46 -23.29
CA ILE A 463 -26.96 31.12 -23.60
C ILE A 463 -26.10 31.39 -22.35
N PRO A 464 -25.53 30.36 -21.72
CA PRO A 464 -24.66 30.52 -20.56
C PRO A 464 -23.35 31.19 -20.95
N LYS A 465 -22.80 32.05 -20.06
CA LYS A 465 -21.59 32.85 -20.29
C LYS A 465 -20.61 32.69 -19.15
N TYR A 466 -19.30 32.80 -19.43
CA TYR A 466 -18.29 32.94 -18.40
C TYR A 466 -18.41 34.31 -17.68
N ARG A 467 -17.91 34.39 -16.45
CA ARG A 467 -17.88 35.65 -15.69
C ARG A 467 -17.11 36.74 -16.43
N SER A 468 -16.02 36.40 -17.10
CA SER A 468 -15.27 37.31 -17.98
C SER A 468 -16.10 37.86 -19.13
N GLN A 469 -17.22 37.24 -19.48
CA GLN A 469 -18.16 37.63 -20.53
C GLN A 469 -19.49 38.14 -19.96
N GLY A 470 -19.55 38.46 -18.66
CA GLY A 470 -20.74 38.98 -17.98
C GLY A 470 -21.74 37.93 -17.46
N GLY A 471 -21.35 36.67 -17.40
CA GLY A 471 -22.17 35.60 -16.83
C GLY A 471 -22.06 35.47 -15.29
N HIS A 472 -22.90 34.64 -14.70
CA HIS A 472 -22.90 34.33 -13.27
C HIS A 472 -22.05 33.12 -12.94
N ALA A 473 -21.66 32.96 -11.66
CA ALA A 473 -20.88 31.84 -11.15
C ALA A 473 -21.47 30.46 -11.52
N ARG A 474 -22.81 30.31 -11.56
CA ARG A 474 -23.48 29.06 -11.94
C ARG A 474 -23.31 28.73 -13.42
N GLU A 475 -23.35 29.74 -14.28
CA GLU A 475 -23.14 29.57 -15.72
C GLU A 475 -21.71 29.14 -16.00
N GLU A 476 -20.73 29.82 -15.42
CA GLU A 476 -19.32 29.51 -15.55
C GLU A 476 -19.02 28.11 -15.06
N LEU A 477 -19.53 27.68 -13.88
CA LEU A 477 -19.37 26.31 -13.36
C LEU A 477 -20.03 25.28 -14.29
N ALA A 478 -21.17 25.58 -14.88
CA ALA A 478 -21.84 24.71 -15.85
C ALA A 478 -20.98 24.50 -17.10
N LEU A 479 -20.38 25.59 -17.66
CA LEU A 479 -19.51 25.53 -18.82
C LEU A 479 -18.25 24.73 -18.57
N GLN A 480 -17.61 24.89 -17.40
CA GLN A 480 -16.47 24.08 -16.98
C GLN A 480 -16.86 22.58 -16.86
N ASN A 481 -17.98 22.30 -16.20
CA ASN A 481 -18.47 20.93 -15.99
C ASN A 481 -18.84 20.20 -17.29
N VAL A 482 -19.36 20.90 -18.30
CA VAL A 482 -19.65 20.34 -19.63
C VAL A 482 -18.35 19.87 -20.28
N GLN A 483 -17.32 20.73 -20.32
CA GLN A 483 -16.02 20.38 -20.88
C GLN A 483 -15.41 19.16 -20.19
N ALA A 484 -15.39 19.17 -18.84
CA ALA A 484 -14.80 18.09 -18.05
C ALA A 484 -15.49 16.73 -18.32
N ARG A 485 -16.83 16.69 -18.35
CA ARG A 485 -17.60 15.46 -18.61
C ARG A 485 -17.49 14.98 -20.05
N LEU A 486 -17.49 15.89 -21.02
CA LEU A 486 -17.30 15.49 -22.42
C LEU A 486 -15.96 14.84 -22.68
N ARG A 487 -14.90 15.25 -21.99
CA ARG A 487 -13.60 14.55 -22.07
C ARG A 487 -13.73 13.09 -21.65
N MET A 488 -14.51 12.77 -20.61
CA MET A 488 -14.72 11.37 -20.18
C MET A 488 -15.60 10.60 -21.18
N VAL A 489 -16.66 11.22 -21.70
CA VAL A 489 -17.52 10.57 -22.74
C VAL A 489 -16.67 10.19 -23.96
N LEU A 490 -15.82 11.10 -24.42
CA LEU A 490 -14.92 10.86 -25.53
C LEU A 490 -13.84 9.83 -25.18
N ALA A 491 -13.31 9.86 -23.96
CA ALA A 491 -12.33 8.86 -23.51
C ALA A 491 -12.87 7.45 -23.64
N TYR A 492 -14.09 7.20 -23.17
CA TYR A 492 -14.73 5.88 -23.31
C TYR A 492 -15.05 5.52 -24.76
N LEU A 493 -15.50 6.47 -25.57
CA LEU A 493 -15.72 6.24 -27.01
C LEU A 493 -14.44 5.78 -27.71
N PHE A 494 -13.33 6.50 -27.46
CA PHE A 494 -12.04 6.17 -28.04
C PHE A 494 -11.51 4.84 -27.47
N ALA A 495 -11.64 4.61 -26.18
CA ALA A 495 -11.20 3.36 -25.56
C ALA A 495 -11.90 2.12 -26.15
N GLN A 496 -13.18 2.23 -26.48
CA GLN A 496 -13.94 1.17 -27.13
C GLN A 496 -13.55 0.95 -28.59
N LEU A 497 -13.21 2.01 -29.33
CA LEU A 497 -13.07 1.93 -30.79
C LEU A 497 -11.60 1.96 -31.29
N MET A 498 -10.62 2.38 -30.48
CA MET A 498 -9.25 2.56 -30.96
C MET A 498 -8.58 1.25 -31.40
N LEU A 499 -8.90 0.12 -30.76
CA LEU A 499 -8.40 -1.17 -31.22
C LEU A 499 -9.00 -1.58 -32.58
N TRP A 500 -10.30 -1.30 -32.79
CA TRP A 500 -10.94 -1.49 -34.09
C TRP A 500 -10.27 -0.62 -35.20
N VAL A 501 -9.98 0.66 -34.91
CA VAL A 501 -9.22 1.54 -35.81
C VAL A 501 -7.83 0.94 -36.15
N ARG A 502 -7.22 0.27 -35.20
CA ARG A 502 -5.93 -0.40 -35.34
C ARG A 502 -6.04 -1.85 -35.86
N GLN A 503 -7.19 -2.27 -36.34
CA GLN A 503 -7.49 -3.62 -36.85
C GLN A 503 -7.24 -4.74 -35.83
N ARG A 504 -7.53 -4.46 -34.55
CA ARG A 504 -7.45 -5.40 -33.43
C ARG A 504 -8.81 -5.53 -32.75
N SER A 505 -9.05 -6.69 -32.13
CA SER A 505 -10.25 -6.94 -31.34
C SER A 505 -10.12 -6.44 -29.90
N GLY A 506 -11.24 -6.27 -29.19
CA GLY A 506 -11.30 -5.88 -27.79
C GLY A 506 -11.45 -4.38 -27.56
N GLY A 507 -11.31 -3.96 -26.32
CA GLY A 507 -11.35 -2.57 -25.86
C GLY A 507 -10.12 -2.23 -25.01
N LEU A 508 -10.07 -0.99 -24.52
CA LEU A 508 -9.00 -0.48 -23.66
C LEU A 508 -9.56 -0.11 -22.29
N LEU A 509 -8.79 -0.35 -21.23
CA LEU A 509 -9.08 0.19 -19.90
C LEU A 509 -8.82 1.70 -19.88
N VAL A 510 -9.77 2.47 -19.41
CA VAL A 510 -9.61 3.92 -19.22
C VAL A 510 -8.98 4.18 -17.85
N LEU A 511 -7.83 4.85 -17.84
CA LEU A 511 -7.17 5.24 -16.59
C LEU A 511 -7.61 6.62 -16.12
N GLY A 512 -7.91 6.72 -14.82
CA GLY A 512 -8.06 7.97 -14.09
C GLY A 512 -6.70 8.54 -13.68
N SER A 513 -6.67 9.86 -13.45
CA SER A 513 -5.47 10.60 -13.03
C SER A 513 -5.74 11.59 -11.89
N SER A 514 -6.73 11.36 -11.06
CA SER A 514 -6.99 12.16 -9.86
C SER A 514 -6.07 11.68 -8.73
N ASN A 515 -5.30 12.61 -8.15
CA ASN A 515 -4.44 12.32 -7.00
C ASN A 515 -5.23 12.38 -5.68
N VAL A 516 -4.62 11.96 -4.58
CA VAL A 516 -5.29 11.88 -3.27
C VAL A 516 -5.67 13.25 -2.71
N ASP A 517 -4.89 14.30 -2.97
CA ASP A 517 -5.13 15.64 -2.43
C ASP A 517 -6.34 16.31 -3.11
N GLU A 518 -6.45 16.18 -4.43
CA GLU A 518 -7.62 16.62 -5.20
C GLU A 518 -8.88 15.89 -4.78
N ALA A 519 -8.80 14.57 -4.64
CA ALA A 519 -9.91 13.76 -4.20
C ALA A 519 -10.35 14.11 -2.77
N LEU A 520 -9.42 14.34 -1.84
CA LEU A 520 -9.73 14.73 -0.46
C LEU A 520 -10.53 16.05 -0.39
N ARG A 521 -10.09 17.05 -1.12
CA ARG A 521 -10.74 18.37 -1.23
C ARG A 521 -12.05 18.27 -2.04
N GLY A 522 -12.16 17.28 -2.92
CA GLY A 522 -13.23 17.17 -3.92
C GLY A 522 -13.07 18.19 -5.05
N TYR A 523 -11.83 18.52 -5.41
CA TYR A 523 -11.48 19.39 -6.55
C TYR A 523 -11.55 18.58 -7.84
N MET A 524 -12.76 18.22 -8.21
CA MET A 524 -13.11 17.47 -9.40
C MET A 524 -14.56 17.74 -9.80
N THR A 525 -14.90 17.44 -11.04
CA THR A 525 -16.28 17.40 -11.52
C THR A 525 -16.78 15.94 -11.46
N LYS A 526 -17.95 15.69 -10.85
CA LYS A 526 -18.55 14.35 -10.92
C LYS A 526 -18.68 13.88 -12.37
N TYR A 527 -18.20 12.66 -12.64
CA TYR A 527 -18.22 12.01 -13.97
C TYR A 527 -17.30 12.65 -15.00
N ASP A 528 -16.22 13.31 -14.57
CA ASP A 528 -15.09 13.68 -15.41
C ASP A 528 -14.05 12.55 -15.48
N CYS A 529 -12.83 12.84 -15.90
CA CYS A 529 -11.76 11.84 -16.00
C CYS A 529 -11.33 11.24 -14.66
N SER A 530 -11.88 11.70 -13.53
CA SER A 530 -11.73 11.03 -12.23
C SER A 530 -12.64 9.80 -12.05
N SER A 531 -13.61 9.58 -12.95
CA SER A 531 -14.56 8.48 -12.94
C SER A 531 -14.25 7.43 -14.02
N ALA A 532 -12.99 7.06 -14.17
CA ALA A 532 -12.46 6.08 -15.12
C ALA A 532 -12.70 4.62 -14.66
N ASP A 533 -12.12 3.63 -15.33
CA ASP A 533 -12.21 2.22 -14.91
C ASP A 533 -11.36 1.97 -13.66
N ILE A 534 -10.09 2.39 -13.68
CA ILE A 534 -9.15 2.27 -12.57
C ILE A 534 -8.21 3.48 -12.50
N ASN A 535 -7.61 3.73 -11.33
CA ASN A 535 -6.71 4.85 -11.11
C ASN A 535 -5.43 4.41 -10.38
N PRO A 536 -4.25 4.43 -11.01
CA PRO A 536 -3.02 3.99 -10.37
C PRO A 536 -2.45 4.99 -9.34
N ILE A 537 -2.91 6.25 -9.31
CA ILE A 537 -2.34 7.32 -8.46
C ILE A 537 -3.31 7.86 -7.40
N GLY A 538 -4.52 7.31 -7.28
CA GLY A 538 -5.55 7.87 -6.39
C GLY A 538 -5.18 7.88 -4.90
N GLY A 539 -4.24 7.03 -4.48
CA GLY A 539 -3.68 7.00 -3.13
C GLY A 539 -2.35 7.77 -2.97
N ILE A 540 -1.89 8.52 -3.99
CA ILE A 540 -0.57 9.17 -3.98
C ILE A 540 -0.74 10.70 -3.92
N SER A 541 0.08 11.37 -3.09
CA SER A 541 0.04 12.82 -2.94
C SER A 541 0.67 13.54 -4.13
N LYS A 542 0.22 14.77 -4.40
CA LYS A 542 0.80 15.63 -5.45
C LYS A 542 2.30 15.86 -5.25
N ALA A 543 2.74 15.95 -4.00
CA ALA A 543 4.15 16.13 -3.66
C ALA A 543 4.97 14.88 -4.06
N ASP A 544 4.48 13.69 -3.73
CA ASP A 544 5.14 12.44 -4.09
C ASP A 544 5.14 12.21 -5.61
N LEU A 545 4.06 12.57 -6.31
CA LEU A 545 4.02 12.52 -7.78
C LEU A 545 5.06 13.45 -8.44
N ARG A 546 5.29 14.63 -7.86
CA ARG A 546 6.34 15.55 -8.36
C ARG A 546 7.73 14.98 -8.15
N SER A 547 8.02 14.38 -7.00
CA SER A 547 9.29 13.68 -6.73
C SER A 547 9.49 12.49 -7.67
N PHE A 548 8.43 11.71 -7.88
CA PHE A 548 8.42 10.59 -8.82
C PHE A 548 8.73 11.02 -10.26
N LEU A 549 8.09 12.08 -10.78
CA LEU A 549 8.39 12.58 -12.13
C LEU A 549 9.83 13.07 -12.27
N LYS A 550 10.39 13.66 -11.21
CA LYS A 550 11.80 14.05 -11.20
C LYS A 550 12.69 12.80 -11.30
N HIS A 551 12.43 11.77 -10.51
CA HIS A 551 13.12 10.48 -10.58
C HIS A 551 13.04 9.87 -11.98
N MET A 552 11.85 9.84 -12.60
CA MET A 552 11.65 9.31 -13.95
C MET A 552 12.42 10.11 -15.01
N SER A 553 12.49 11.44 -14.86
CA SER A 553 13.25 12.32 -15.76
C SER A 553 14.75 11.98 -15.74
N GLU A 554 15.30 11.76 -14.55
CA GLU A 554 16.72 11.42 -14.36
C GLU A 554 17.03 9.99 -14.82
N LYS A 555 16.18 9.01 -14.47
CA LYS A 555 16.38 7.59 -14.74
C LYS A 555 16.27 7.23 -16.22
N TYR A 556 15.33 7.86 -16.95
CA TYR A 556 15.00 7.52 -18.34
C TYR A 556 15.36 8.62 -19.36
N ASP A 557 16.07 9.66 -18.94
CA ASP A 557 16.45 10.83 -19.76
C ASP A 557 15.24 11.45 -20.49
N MET A 558 14.24 11.87 -19.71
CA MET A 558 13.00 12.48 -20.20
C MET A 558 12.90 13.96 -19.78
N PRO A 559 13.59 14.89 -20.48
CA PRO A 559 13.63 16.31 -20.08
C PRO A 559 12.27 16.99 -20.08
N VAL A 560 11.30 16.51 -20.88
CA VAL A 560 9.92 17.04 -20.91
C VAL A 560 9.26 16.97 -19.52
N LEU A 561 9.62 16.01 -18.67
CA LEU A 561 9.08 15.90 -17.31
C LEU A 561 9.51 17.08 -16.43
N LEU A 562 10.70 17.65 -16.64
CA LEU A 562 11.14 18.88 -15.94
C LEU A 562 10.34 20.09 -16.40
N GLU A 563 9.98 20.19 -17.68
CA GLU A 563 9.10 21.24 -18.20
C GLU A 563 7.68 21.14 -17.59
N ILE A 564 7.16 19.91 -17.43
CA ILE A 564 5.88 19.65 -16.77
C ILE A 564 5.94 20.06 -15.29
N LEU A 565 7.02 19.73 -14.58
CA LEU A 565 7.23 20.08 -13.18
C LEU A 565 7.37 21.59 -12.94
N ALA A 566 7.92 22.33 -13.91
CA ALA A 566 8.08 23.78 -13.85
C ALA A 566 6.76 24.54 -14.06
N ALA A 567 5.74 23.91 -14.64
CA ALA A 567 4.45 24.53 -14.91
C ALA A 567 3.57 24.58 -13.66
N PRO A 568 2.77 25.65 -13.49
CA PRO A 568 1.77 25.71 -12.43
C PRO A 568 0.64 24.69 -12.70
N PRO A 569 0.11 24.03 -11.64
CA PRO A 569 -1.07 23.17 -11.78
C PRO A 569 -2.29 23.97 -12.22
N THR A 570 -2.99 23.49 -13.25
CA THR A 570 -4.20 24.16 -13.78
C THR A 570 -5.10 23.17 -14.53
N ALA A 571 -6.42 23.34 -14.40
CA ALA A 571 -7.42 22.53 -15.11
C ALA A 571 -7.75 23.04 -16.53
N GLU A 572 -7.32 24.24 -16.91
CA GLU A 572 -7.56 24.89 -18.23
C GLU A 572 -9.03 24.83 -18.70
N LEU A 573 -9.97 25.16 -17.82
CA LEU A 573 -11.42 25.14 -18.09
C LEU A 573 -12.00 26.55 -18.29
N LEU A 574 -11.22 27.60 -18.00
CA LEU A 574 -11.59 29.02 -18.16
C LEU A 574 -10.91 29.61 -19.38
N PRO A 575 -11.53 30.65 -19.97
CA PRO A 575 -10.95 31.38 -21.12
C PRO A 575 -9.55 31.89 -20.82
N LEU A 576 -8.65 31.73 -21.80
CA LEU A 576 -7.30 32.27 -21.72
C LEU A 576 -7.34 33.82 -21.80
N SER A 577 -6.45 34.53 -21.08
CA SER A 577 -6.19 35.94 -21.25
C SER A 577 -4.84 36.12 -21.93
N ASP A 578 -4.83 36.77 -23.09
CA ASP A 578 -3.64 36.95 -23.92
C ASP A 578 -2.86 35.65 -24.20
N GLY A 579 -3.59 34.51 -24.37
CA GLY A 579 -3.01 33.20 -24.61
C GLY A 579 -2.38 32.56 -23.37
N ARG A 580 -2.55 33.14 -22.18
CA ARG A 580 -2.06 32.64 -20.90
C ARG A 580 -3.19 32.13 -20.04
N VAL A 581 -2.87 31.12 -19.26
CA VAL A 581 -3.78 30.54 -18.24
C VAL A 581 -4.01 31.58 -17.14
N THR A 582 -5.27 31.81 -16.80
CA THR A 582 -5.69 32.84 -15.83
C THR A 582 -5.92 32.32 -14.43
N GLN A 583 -5.93 31.02 -14.23
CA GLN A 583 -6.31 30.38 -12.96
C GLN A 583 -5.34 29.25 -12.65
N THR A 584 -4.89 29.16 -11.38
CA THR A 584 -4.17 28.02 -10.83
C THR A 584 -5.08 27.25 -9.89
N ASP A 585 -4.85 25.92 -9.76
CA ASP A 585 -5.64 25.06 -8.89
C ASP A 585 -5.58 25.53 -7.43
N GLU A 586 -4.40 25.94 -6.94
CA GLU A 586 -4.21 26.38 -5.55
C GLU A 586 -4.95 27.70 -5.23
N GLU A 587 -5.00 28.62 -6.18
CA GLU A 587 -5.79 29.87 -6.03
C GLU A 587 -7.29 29.56 -6.01
N ASP A 588 -7.77 28.69 -6.88
CA ASP A 588 -9.18 28.30 -6.94
C ASP A 588 -9.63 27.49 -5.70
N MET A 589 -8.76 26.63 -5.21
CA MET A 589 -9.01 25.87 -3.98
C MET A 589 -8.91 26.73 -2.72
N GLY A 590 -8.16 27.84 -2.75
CA GLY A 590 -7.81 28.65 -1.57
C GLY A 590 -6.92 27.90 -0.57
N MET A 591 -6.18 26.90 -1.01
CA MET A 591 -5.22 26.11 -0.21
C MET A 591 -4.19 25.44 -1.11
N THR A 592 -2.97 25.28 -0.59
CA THR A 592 -1.88 24.64 -1.35
C THR A 592 -1.96 23.12 -1.28
N TYR A 593 -1.37 22.43 -2.24
CA TYR A 593 -1.23 20.96 -2.22
C TYR A 593 -0.43 20.47 -1.01
N SER A 594 0.56 21.24 -0.56
CA SER A 594 1.31 20.94 0.66
C SER A 594 0.42 20.97 1.91
N GLU A 595 -0.48 21.94 2.02
CA GLU A 595 -1.47 22.03 3.10
C GLU A 595 -2.46 20.87 3.02
N LEU A 596 -2.96 20.54 1.81
CA LEU A 596 -3.89 19.43 1.60
C LEU A 596 -3.31 18.09 2.04
N SER A 597 -2.05 17.81 1.70
CA SER A 597 -1.36 16.58 2.14
C SER A 597 -1.27 16.50 3.66
N VAL A 598 -0.99 17.62 4.35
CA VAL A 598 -0.99 17.68 5.83
C VAL A 598 -2.39 17.44 6.40
N TYR A 599 -3.42 18.11 5.85
CA TYR A 599 -4.81 17.91 6.31
C TYR A 599 -5.27 16.48 6.10
N GLY A 600 -4.93 15.88 4.97
CA GLY A 600 -5.28 14.51 4.63
C GLY A 600 -4.70 13.51 5.63
N ARG A 601 -3.41 13.60 5.90
CA ARG A 601 -2.75 12.74 6.90
C ARG A 601 -3.33 12.95 8.30
N LEU A 602 -3.51 14.19 8.73
CA LEU A 602 -4.14 14.47 10.02
C LEU A 602 -5.57 13.94 10.09
N ARG A 603 -6.36 14.08 9.01
CA ARG A 603 -7.75 13.61 8.97
C ARG A 603 -7.87 12.10 8.86
N LYS A 604 -7.08 11.47 8.00
CA LYS A 604 -7.24 10.05 7.61
C LYS A 604 -6.37 9.10 8.45
N GLN A 605 -5.13 9.45 8.70
CA GLN A 605 -4.19 8.62 9.47
C GLN A 605 -4.21 8.93 10.97
N ASN A 606 -4.27 10.21 11.35
CA ASN A 606 -4.28 10.62 12.75
C ASN A 606 -5.71 10.85 13.33
N PHE A 607 -6.76 10.61 12.55
CA PHE A 607 -8.18 10.71 12.93
C PHE A 607 -8.59 12.05 13.53
N CYS A 608 -7.94 13.15 13.12
CA CYS A 608 -8.23 14.48 13.64
C CYS A 608 -9.58 15.01 13.14
N GLY A 609 -10.39 15.50 14.05
CA GLY A 609 -11.49 16.43 13.77
C GLY A 609 -10.98 17.86 13.64
N PRO A 610 -11.87 18.87 13.38
CA PRO A 610 -11.45 20.26 13.20
C PRO A 610 -10.63 20.82 14.36
N TYR A 611 -11.09 20.63 15.60
CA TYR A 611 -10.42 21.17 16.78
C TYR A 611 -9.05 20.54 17.04
N SER A 612 -8.95 19.21 16.97
CA SER A 612 -7.65 18.51 17.17
C SER A 612 -6.65 18.81 16.06
N MET A 613 -7.12 18.99 14.83
CA MET A 613 -6.27 19.43 13.70
C MET A 613 -5.71 20.82 13.97
N PHE A 614 -6.55 21.77 14.38
CA PHE A 614 -6.11 23.12 14.75
C PHE A 614 -5.05 23.07 15.87
N CYS A 615 -5.31 22.32 16.96
CA CYS A 615 -4.39 22.20 18.07
C CYS A 615 -3.00 21.68 17.68
N LYS A 616 -2.93 20.76 16.72
CA LYS A 616 -1.65 20.28 16.19
C LYS A 616 -0.97 21.34 15.30
N LEU A 617 -1.73 21.92 14.37
CA LEU A 617 -1.17 22.83 13.37
C LEU A 617 -0.72 24.17 13.93
N VAL A 618 -1.37 24.70 14.96
CA VAL A 618 -0.97 25.96 15.61
C VAL A 618 0.46 25.89 16.18
N HIS A 619 0.92 24.70 16.54
CA HIS A 619 2.31 24.46 16.97
C HIS A 619 3.24 24.16 15.81
N THR A 620 2.80 23.34 14.85
CA THR A 620 3.60 22.92 13.70
C THR A 620 3.90 24.10 12.77
N TRP A 621 2.90 24.98 12.56
CA TRP A 621 3.03 26.16 11.69
C TRP A 621 3.40 27.44 12.44
N LYS A 622 3.81 27.31 13.70
CA LYS A 622 4.30 28.45 14.49
C LYS A 622 5.49 29.13 13.81
N GLY A 623 5.37 30.42 13.55
CA GLY A 623 6.40 31.20 12.83
C GLY A 623 6.12 31.41 11.35
N SER A 624 5.23 30.64 10.73
CA SER A 624 4.73 30.88 9.38
C SER A 624 3.29 31.38 9.35
N CYS A 625 2.46 31.01 10.35
CA CYS A 625 1.08 31.44 10.48
C CYS A 625 0.77 31.86 11.91
N THR A 626 -0.11 32.84 12.07
CA THR A 626 -0.70 33.21 13.35
C THR A 626 -1.77 32.17 13.75
N PRO A 627 -2.14 32.05 15.04
CA PRO A 627 -3.21 31.17 15.46
C PRO A 627 -4.55 31.43 14.74
N GLN A 628 -4.84 32.69 14.41
CA GLN A 628 -6.04 33.06 13.66
C GLN A 628 -5.99 32.53 12.22
N GLU A 629 -4.87 32.69 11.53
CA GLU A 629 -4.71 32.17 10.15
C GLU A 629 -4.80 30.65 10.12
N VAL A 630 -4.22 29.95 11.10
CA VAL A 630 -4.37 28.49 11.20
C VAL A 630 -5.84 28.10 11.41
N ALA A 631 -6.58 28.83 12.25
CA ALA A 631 -8.00 28.60 12.47
C ALA A 631 -8.82 28.76 11.18
N GLU A 632 -8.60 29.84 10.44
CA GLU A 632 -9.27 30.11 9.17
C GLU A 632 -8.98 29.03 8.13
N LYS A 633 -7.72 28.61 7.98
CA LYS A 633 -7.29 27.53 7.08
C LYS A 633 -7.93 26.19 7.42
N VAL A 634 -7.95 25.79 8.69
CA VAL A 634 -8.58 24.55 9.13
C VAL A 634 -10.08 24.57 8.90
N LYS A 635 -10.76 25.68 9.24
CA LYS A 635 -12.19 25.85 9.00
C LYS A 635 -12.53 25.78 7.50
N HIS A 636 -11.74 26.45 6.67
CA HIS A 636 -11.90 26.44 5.22
C HIS A 636 -11.76 25.00 4.67
N PHE A 637 -10.74 24.24 5.08
CA PHE A 637 -10.59 22.86 4.69
C PHE A 637 -11.82 22.01 5.05
N TYR A 638 -12.29 22.06 6.30
CA TYR A 638 -13.44 21.25 6.73
C TYR A 638 -14.75 21.63 6.08
N GLN A 639 -14.95 22.90 5.74
CA GLN A 639 -16.12 23.34 4.98
C GLN A 639 -16.17 22.70 3.59
N TYR A 640 -15.07 22.76 2.85
CA TYR A 640 -15.00 22.16 1.51
C TYR A 640 -14.95 20.64 1.51
N TYR A 641 -14.25 20.03 2.45
CA TYR A 641 -14.32 18.60 2.68
C TYR A 641 -15.76 18.11 2.83
N SER A 642 -16.55 18.82 3.64
CA SER A 642 -17.95 18.50 3.90
C SER A 642 -18.85 18.69 2.68
N ILE A 643 -18.73 19.83 2.01
CA ILE A 643 -19.55 20.16 0.82
C ILE A 643 -19.31 19.17 -0.31
N ASN A 644 -18.06 18.77 -0.52
CA ASN A 644 -17.66 17.94 -1.66
C ASN A 644 -17.62 16.43 -1.34
N ARG A 645 -17.81 16.02 -0.09
CA ARG A 645 -17.67 14.59 0.30
C ARG A 645 -18.58 13.66 -0.52
N HIS A 646 -19.76 14.12 -0.94
CA HIS A 646 -20.64 13.34 -1.82
C HIS A 646 -20.04 12.97 -3.18
N LYS A 647 -18.97 13.64 -3.62
CA LYS A 647 -18.28 13.31 -4.87
C LYS A 647 -17.48 12.02 -4.76
N MET A 648 -17.11 11.60 -3.55
CA MET A 648 -16.37 10.35 -3.30
C MET A 648 -17.15 9.09 -3.68
N THR A 649 -18.49 9.20 -3.84
CA THR A 649 -19.34 8.07 -4.23
C THR A 649 -19.17 7.63 -5.69
N VAL A 650 -18.52 8.45 -6.52
CA VAL A 650 -18.30 8.18 -7.97
C VAL A 650 -16.83 8.09 -8.34
N LEU A 651 -15.94 8.08 -7.34
CA LEU A 651 -14.52 7.87 -7.61
C LEU A 651 -14.27 6.43 -8.05
N THR A 652 -13.36 6.32 -8.98
CA THR A 652 -12.92 5.05 -9.54
C THR A 652 -12.08 4.27 -8.52
N PRO A 653 -12.11 2.93 -8.53
CA PRO A 653 -11.20 2.14 -7.74
C PRO A 653 -9.75 2.50 -8.04
N SER A 654 -8.97 2.81 -7.00
CA SER A 654 -7.58 3.18 -7.16
C SER A 654 -6.62 2.25 -6.44
N CYS A 655 -5.39 2.17 -6.96
CA CYS A 655 -4.31 1.47 -6.29
C CYS A 655 -4.13 2.02 -4.88
N HIS A 656 -4.16 1.14 -3.89
CA HIS A 656 -3.90 1.52 -2.51
C HIS A 656 -2.39 1.72 -2.33
N ALA A 657 -1.98 2.94 -2.06
CA ALA A 657 -0.57 3.30 -1.88
C ALA A 657 -0.25 3.84 -0.47
N GLU A 658 -1.23 4.37 0.24
CA GLU A 658 -1.12 4.80 1.64
C GLU A 658 -2.47 4.62 2.34
N THR A 659 -2.46 4.52 3.67
CA THR A 659 -3.66 4.58 4.52
C THR A 659 -4.44 5.89 4.33
N TYR A 660 -3.82 6.87 3.73
CA TYR A 660 -4.42 8.12 3.27
C TYR A 660 -5.02 7.94 1.88
N SER A 661 -6.24 7.47 1.78
CA SER A 661 -7.01 7.33 0.54
C SER A 661 -8.44 7.81 0.75
N PRO A 662 -8.95 8.73 -0.07
CA PRO A 662 -10.31 9.26 0.04
C PRO A 662 -11.37 8.48 -0.75
N ASP A 663 -10.96 7.61 -1.67
CA ASP A 663 -11.81 6.94 -2.64
C ASP A 663 -12.60 5.76 -2.08
N ASP A 664 -12.31 5.36 -0.86
CA ASP A 664 -12.83 4.14 -0.30
C ASP A 664 -14.08 4.34 0.55
N ASN A 665 -15.21 4.44 -0.10
CA ASN A 665 -16.50 4.44 0.59
C ASN A 665 -16.86 3.09 1.23
N ARG A 666 -16.15 2.02 0.88
CA ARG A 666 -16.36 0.69 1.40
C ARG A 666 -15.70 0.49 2.77
N PHE A 667 -14.48 1.02 2.93
CA PHE A 667 -13.71 0.90 4.15
C PHE A 667 -13.62 2.20 4.94
N ASP A 668 -13.80 3.37 4.29
CA ASP A 668 -13.89 4.66 4.96
C ASP A 668 -15.34 4.93 5.40
N HIS A 669 -15.70 4.47 6.58
CA HIS A 669 -17.05 4.60 7.14
C HIS A 669 -17.40 6.04 7.58
N ARG A 670 -16.97 7.04 6.83
CA ARG A 670 -17.36 8.43 7.03
C ARG A 670 -18.61 8.77 6.24
N PRO A 671 -19.49 9.64 6.76
CA PRO A 671 -20.63 10.12 6.00
C PRO A 671 -20.19 10.81 4.71
N PHE A 672 -20.95 10.65 3.63
CA PHE A 672 -20.75 11.41 2.38
C PHE A 672 -21.60 12.70 2.34
N LEU A 673 -22.44 12.93 3.33
CA LEU A 673 -23.19 14.17 3.54
C LEU A 673 -22.97 14.63 4.99
N TYR A 674 -22.35 15.78 5.16
CA TYR A 674 -22.06 16.39 6.44
C TYR A 674 -22.90 17.63 6.69
N LEU A 675 -23.14 17.95 7.98
CA LEU A 675 -23.49 19.31 8.39
C LEU A 675 -22.25 20.19 8.24
N ARG A 676 -22.25 21.04 7.21
CA ARG A 676 -21.07 21.81 6.77
C ARG A 676 -20.59 22.91 7.72
N THR A 677 -21.41 23.30 8.70
CA THR A 677 -21.11 24.43 9.58
C THR A 677 -20.11 24.10 10.68
N TRP A 678 -20.09 22.84 11.15
CA TRP A 678 -19.21 22.42 12.24
C TRP A 678 -19.26 23.33 13.47
N ASP A 679 -20.44 23.87 13.83
CA ASP A 679 -20.62 24.98 14.78
C ASP A 679 -19.92 24.74 16.11
N TRP A 680 -20.06 23.56 16.68
CA TRP A 680 -19.44 23.22 17.97
C TRP A 680 -17.92 23.18 17.90
N GLN A 681 -17.37 22.53 16.89
CA GLN A 681 -15.93 22.38 16.71
C GLN A 681 -15.28 23.72 16.35
N PHE A 682 -15.91 24.53 15.51
CA PHE A 682 -15.43 25.85 15.13
C PHE A 682 -15.46 26.83 16.30
N LYS A 683 -16.51 26.79 17.13
CA LYS A 683 -16.58 27.57 18.38
C LYS A 683 -15.40 27.22 19.32
N ALA A 684 -15.08 25.92 19.48
CA ALA A 684 -13.94 25.49 20.28
C ALA A 684 -12.60 26.00 19.74
N ILE A 685 -12.44 26.06 18.43
CA ILE A 685 -11.27 26.65 17.79
C ILE A 685 -11.17 28.15 18.12
N ASP A 686 -12.27 28.90 18.00
CA ASP A 686 -12.30 30.36 18.27
C ASP A 686 -11.96 30.65 19.74
N GLU A 687 -12.53 29.89 20.67
CA GLU A 687 -12.20 30.00 22.08
C GLU A 687 -10.71 29.75 22.35
N GLN A 688 -10.10 28.78 21.65
CA GLN A 688 -8.68 28.47 21.84
C GLN A 688 -7.78 29.55 21.21
N VAL A 689 -8.15 30.13 20.07
CA VAL A 689 -7.47 31.29 19.49
C VAL A 689 -7.43 32.45 20.49
N GLN A 690 -8.58 32.78 21.11
CA GLN A 690 -8.65 33.83 22.12
C GLN A 690 -7.73 33.55 23.31
N ARG A 691 -7.69 32.32 23.83
CA ARG A 691 -6.78 31.93 24.94
C ARG A 691 -5.32 32.10 24.55
N LEU A 692 -4.92 31.71 23.33
CA LEU A 692 -3.54 31.86 22.84
C LEU A 692 -3.15 33.34 22.73
N SER A 693 -4.01 34.19 22.17
CA SER A 693 -3.78 35.64 22.06
C SER A 693 -3.57 36.28 23.44
N LEU A 694 -4.41 35.95 24.41
CA LEU A 694 -4.29 36.46 25.79
C LEU A 694 -3.00 35.97 26.48
N SER A 695 -2.48 34.80 26.14
CA SER A 695 -1.23 34.28 26.69
C SER A 695 -0.01 34.99 26.12
N ASP A 696 -0.05 35.36 24.87
CA ASP A 696 1.07 36.07 24.21
C ASP A 696 1.12 37.54 24.64
N ASP A 697 -0.03 38.19 24.85
CA ASP A 697 -0.10 39.54 25.43
C ASP A 697 0.49 39.59 26.85
N LYS A 698 0.25 38.56 27.66
CA LYS A 698 0.84 38.46 29.00
C LYS A 698 2.37 38.27 28.97
N LYS A 699 2.88 37.50 28.02
CA LYS A 699 4.35 37.30 27.83
C LYS A 699 5.02 38.57 27.36
N THR A 700 4.39 39.32 26.44
CA THR A 700 4.89 40.59 25.95
C THR A 700 4.98 41.63 27.05
N LYS A 701 3.92 41.76 27.89
CA LYS A 701 3.92 42.65 29.04
C LYS A 701 4.95 42.30 30.09
N VAL A 702 5.15 41.00 30.39
CA VAL A 702 6.21 40.55 31.35
C VAL A 702 7.62 40.87 30.79
N ASN A 703 7.83 40.78 29.49
CA ASN A 703 9.12 41.15 28.87
C ASN A 703 9.34 42.66 28.80
N GLU A 704 8.29 43.47 28.59
CA GLU A 704 8.35 44.94 28.64
C GLU A 704 8.65 45.41 30.08
N ASP A 705 7.97 44.86 31.07
CA ASP A 705 8.22 45.14 32.49
C ASP A 705 9.60 44.67 32.94
N ALA A 706 10.18 43.64 32.33
CA ALA A 706 11.56 43.19 32.62
C ALA A 706 12.61 44.10 31.95
N HIS A 707 12.32 44.72 30.82
CA HIS A 707 13.20 45.70 30.18
C HIS A 707 13.20 47.08 30.85
N GLU A 708 12.06 47.52 31.48
CA GLU A 708 11.99 48.76 32.24
C GLU A 708 12.73 48.70 33.58
N LYS A 709 13.00 47.50 34.11
CA LYS A 709 13.68 47.33 35.41
C LYS A 709 15.21 47.16 35.36
N CYS A 710 15.86 47.35 34.19
CA CYS A 710 17.31 47.31 34.08
C CYS A 710 17.88 48.72 33.84
N PRO A 711 18.59 49.36 34.81
CA PRO A 711 19.22 50.66 34.58
C PRO A 711 20.45 50.47 33.67
N ALA A 712 20.60 51.36 32.72
CA ALA A 712 21.60 51.39 31.71
C ALA A 712 23.05 51.37 32.24
N ALA A 713 23.86 50.40 31.86
CA ALA A 713 25.29 50.49 31.85
C ALA A 713 25.75 50.85 30.42
N LYS A 714 26.27 52.08 30.26
CA LYS A 714 26.88 52.57 29.02
C LYS A 714 28.20 51.82 28.79
N ALA A 715 28.37 51.18 27.65
CA ALA A 715 29.66 50.92 27.07
C ALA A 715 29.58 51.02 25.54
N ASN A 716 30.42 51.86 25.01
CA ASN A 716 30.62 52.16 23.57
C ASN A 716 31.14 50.93 22.82
N ALA A 717 30.56 50.62 21.69
CA ALA A 717 31.25 49.97 20.59
C ALA A 717 30.60 50.35 19.24
N SER A 718 31.45 50.75 18.35
CA SER A 718 31.22 51.32 17.04
C SER A 718 30.49 50.40 16.06
N CYS A 719 29.60 50.99 15.27
CA CYS A 719 28.94 50.43 14.09
C CYS A 719 29.97 50.02 13.03
N VAL A 720 29.75 48.81 12.48
CA VAL A 720 30.07 48.50 11.09
C VAL A 720 28.78 47.94 10.47
N ASP A 721 28.25 48.69 9.52
CA ASP A 721 27.10 48.41 8.72
C ASP A 721 27.47 47.38 7.64
N THR A 722 26.84 46.18 7.64
CA THR A 722 26.85 45.32 6.47
C THR A 722 25.44 44.89 6.21
N GLY A 723 24.87 45.47 5.18
CA GLY A 723 23.55 45.10 4.63
C GLY A 723 23.51 43.65 4.19
N MET A 724 22.54 42.92 4.71
CA MET A 724 22.13 41.62 4.18
C MET A 724 20.61 41.54 4.09
N GLY A 725 20.17 41.40 2.85
CA GLY A 725 18.78 41.33 2.48
C GLY A 725 18.05 40.13 3.16
N LYS A 726 16.83 40.40 3.55
CA LYS A 726 15.89 39.41 4.05
C LYS A 726 15.60 38.35 2.97
N ARG A 727 16.31 37.24 2.99
CA ARG A 727 15.88 36.01 2.31
C ARG A 727 14.85 35.32 3.17
N LYS A 728 13.59 35.25 2.70
CA LYS A 728 12.57 34.34 3.21
C LYS A 728 13.10 32.91 3.02
N ARG A 729 13.49 32.24 4.08
CA ARG A 729 13.73 30.80 4.04
C ARG A 729 12.38 30.10 4.01
N ALA A 730 12.08 29.48 2.89
CA ALA A 730 11.03 28.46 2.83
C ALA A 730 11.47 27.32 3.77
N ILE A 731 10.64 27.02 4.76
CA ILE A 731 10.85 25.87 5.66
C ILE A 731 10.45 24.65 4.86
N ASP A 732 11.39 23.74 4.67
CA ASP A 732 11.15 22.45 4.03
C ASP A 732 10.29 21.57 4.97
N ILE A 733 8.98 21.58 4.70
CA ILE A 733 7.96 20.88 5.49
C ILE A 733 8.17 19.35 5.47
N ASN A 734 8.82 18.81 4.44
CA ASN A 734 9.15 17.40 4.34
C ASN A 734 10.15 16.94 5.40
N LYS A 735 11.05 17.82 5.87
CA LYS A 735 11.97 17.52 6.97
C LYS A 735 11.29 17.39 8.32
N LEU A 736 10.16 18.04 8.55
CA LEU A 736 9.40 17.94 9.82
C LEU A 736 8.50 16.71 9.90
N LEU A 737 8.02 16.22 8.78
CA LEU A 737 7.22 15.00 8.69
C LEU A 737 8.07 13.72 8.75
N THR A 738 9.33 13.78 8.31
CA THR A 738 10.31 12.70 8.46
C THR A 738 10.79 12.52 9.91
N TYR A 739 10.67 13.54 10.76
CA TYR A 739 11.12 13.46 12.16
C TYR A 739 10.24 12.58 13.05
N GLN A 740 9.02 12.27 12.66
CA GLN A 740 8.17 11.31 13.38
C GLN A 740 8.35 9.85 12.91
N ASN A 741 8.97 9.64 11.74
CA ASN A 741 9.19 8.30 11.17
C ASN A 741 10.68 7.87 11.12
N ASN A 742 11.62 8.76 11.40
CA ASN A 742 13.06 8.45 11.44
C ASN A 742 13.61 8.74 12.83
N GLN A 743 13.47 7.81 13.76
CA GLN A 743 14.44 7.68 14.84
C GLN A 743 15.63 6.91 14.28
N GLU A 744 16.53 7.60 13.60
CA GLU A 744 17.90 7.12 13.44
C GLU A 744 18.56 7.09 14.81
N ILE A 745 18.81 5.91 15.33
CA ILE A 745 19.65 5.69 16.49
C ILE A 745 21.10 5.79 16.00
N PRO A 746 21.88 6.80 16.41
CA PRO A 746 23.31 6.83 16.09
C PRO A 746 24.00 5.72 16.87
N HIS A 747 24.66 4.81 16.18
CA HIS A 747 25.67 3.94 16.79
C HIS A 747 26.81 4.79 17.32
N GLN A 748 26.82 5.04 18.63
CA GLN A 748 28.06 5.45 19.33
C GLN A 748 28.33 4.50 20.48
N ASN A 749 29.49 3.85 20.36
CA ASN A 749 30.18 3.17 21.43
C ASN A 749 30.38 4.10 22.65
N SER A 750 29.88 3.69 23.81
CA SER A 750 30.54 4.05 25.04
C SER A 750 30.14 3.14 26.20
N LYS A 751 31.10 2.39 26.67
CA LYS A 751 31.14 1.86 28.04
C LYS A 751 31.12 3.03 29.02
N LYS A 752 30.17 3.03 29.98
CA LYS A 752 30.45 3.47 31.38
C LYS A 752 29.25 3.21 32.31
N MET A 753 29.54 2.44 33.32
CA MET A 753 29.14 2.43 34.73
C MET A 753 27.72 2.86 35.14
N PHE A 754 26.97 1.89 35.65
CA PHE A 754 25.89 2.08 36.60
C PHE A 754 26.45 2.32 38.02
N THR A 755 25.99 3.39 38.66
CA THR A 755 25.92 3.52 40.11
C THR A 755 24.48 3.84 40.50
N GLY A 756 24.00 3.16 41.55
CA GLY A 756 22.63 3.03 41.94
C GLY A 756 21.95 4.31 42.47
N VAL A 757 20.64 4.26 42.39
CA VAL A 757 19.73 4.93 43.33
C VAL A 757 18.58 4.00 43.64
N THR A 758 18.50 3.62 44.90
CA THR A 758 17.36 2.97 45.55
C THR A 758 16.27 4.02 45.80
N ASN A 759 15.04 3.73 45.45
CA ASN A 759 13.88 4.38 46.06
C ASN A 759 12.79 3.36 46.37
N ASN A 760 12.50 3.28 47.67
CA ASN A 760 11.39 2.60 48.32
C ASN A 760 10.06 3.15 47.82
N TYR A 761 9.09 2.29 47.59
CA TYR A 761 7.69 2.60 47.73
C TYR A 761 7.01 1.55 48.61
N ASP A 762 6.47 2.05 49.69
CA ASP A 762 5.64 1.32 50.64
C ASP A 762 4.32 0.91 50.02
N VAL A 763 3.90 -0.28 50.37
CA VAL A 763 2.60 -0.86 50.06
C VAL A 763 1.66 -0.48 51.21
N ASP A 764 0.60 0.26 50.94
CA ASP A 764 -0.58 0.31 51.81
C ASP A 764 -1.70 -0.49 51.21
N THR A 765 -2.06 -1.51 51.94
CA THR A 765 -3.32 -2.25 51.84
C THR A 765 -4.40 -1.47 52.59
N ASP A 766 -5.56 -1.24 51.97
CA ASP A 766 -6.82 -1.38 52.65
C ASP A 766 -8.01 -1.55 51.69
N THR A 767 -8.79 -2.47 52.07
CA THR A 767 -10.11 -2.96 51.75
C THR A 767 -11.19 -1.92 51.45
N ASP A 768 -11.99 -2.02 50.38
CA ASP A 768 -13.40 -2.46 50.34
C ASP A 768 -13.89 -2.65 48.91
#